data_f1bc0a490daa76db528b7c1808e64015
#
_entry.id   f1bc0a490daa76db528b7c1808e64015
#
_cell.length_a   1.000
_cell.length_b   1.000
_cell.length_c   1.000
_cell.angle_alpha   90.00
_cell.angle_beta   90.00
_cell.angle_gamma   90.00
#
_symmetry.space_group_name_H-M   'P 1'
#
loop_
_entity.id
_entity.type
_entity.pdbx_description
1 polymer ?
#
loop_
_entity_poly.entity_id
_entity_poly.type
_entity_poly.pdbx_seq_one_letter_code
_entity_poly.pdbx_strand_id
1 'polypeptide(L)'
;MGFLGTIGFLSPALLAGLLGLPVLWWLLRMTPPPPRREIFPAVRLLAGLPQDEETPARTPWWLLALRLLVATLIIVGLAHPVSAPGSLLSNRDGSVIIIVDDGWASAPGWDDRLAAMDALLIETERRGRPVRLLTTAAREPGALQTPGELISARELRPIVRALRPKPWMTDRTETLKVLQQIDDPGSSEIFWVADGLEENSDGKSPVLNSSDFALELQKTGPVNVLRGSSSELAWTLNINTTPTSDTAAGSIAAGGLSFVIHRAEPSERIESSLVARDVEGRILDSKQFSFAAGADKAQVAIDLPNDIRNRIARVEVSDASSAAEVFLMDERWRRRSVGLVSGQNVDSDQPLLSSHYYLQKALEPVAITKTGEIDQLLDASISVMILTDVGRIIGRDRNQLKTWIDKGGVLVRFAGPKLAQSGDDFVPVRLRTGNRVLAGAMTWSTPLPLMPFEETSPFHGLPIPDDVLIRQQVLAEPSASLSDRTWARLEDGTPIVTAEKRGKGWLVLIHATANADWSDLPFSGLFVSMLERVINLAHGVTPVTEGTGELKALQHLDAFGRLQNPQGSARTLGPKGLVAPDRPPGYYGSINAQQALNLGPALNPPVAFSSLPASIEEQTLAQRPELDFKPFLLSAAMALVLVDLFISLLMRGFVPGLRPVIGRTRTGSAAGLLLLICAALLAGTSSVWAQETDDEFAMAASLDTRLAYIITGDPAVDTMSRAGLTALTDVIRNRTSVEGSPPLGIDPEIDELVFFPLIYWPVTADMARLS
;
A
#
# COMPACT_ATOMS: atom_id res chain seq x y z
N MET A 1 27.63 25.93 9.50
CA MET A 1 27.34 27.31 9.95
C MET A 1 26.39 27.93 8.95
N GLY A 2 25.11 28.00 9.21
CA GLY A 2 24.03 28.50 8.35
C GLY A 2 22.70 28.49 9.07
N PHE A 3 22.67 28.88 10.36
CA PHE A 3 21.48 28.82 11.20
C PHE A 3 20.63 30.11 11.18
N LEU A 4 20.96 31.08 10.33
CA LEU A 4 20.19 32.32 10.15
C LEU A 4 19.69 32.39 8.71
N GLY A 5 18.65 31.56 8.40
CA GLY A 5 17.78 31.82 7.27
C GLY A 5 17.22 33.25 7.42
N THR A 6 16.92 33.91 6.33
CA THR A 6 16.35 35.27 6.31
C THR A 6 15.08 35.28 7.18
N ILE A 7 15.13 36.03 8.30
CA ILE A 7 13.96 36.24 9.14
C ILE A 7 13.01 37.15 8.41
N GLY A 8 11.85 36.63 8.02
CA GLY A 8 10.76 37.42 7.47
C GLY A 8 9.82 37.93 8.58
N PHE A 9 9.13 39.02 8.37
CA PHE A 9 8.09 39.53 9.27
C PHE A 9 6.75 39.51 8.54
N LEU A 10 5.75 38.83 9.09
CA LEU A 10 4.41 38.82 8.51
C LEU A 10 3.70 40.18 8.64
N SER A 11 4.03 40.98 9.67
CA SER A 11 3.43 42.28 9.95
C SER A 11 4.51 43.36 10.15
N PRO A 12 5.30 43.72 9.12
CA PRO A 12 6.45 44.60 9.26
C PRO A 12 6.04 46.00 9.72
N ALA A 13 4.82 46.48 9.45
CA ALA A 13 4.31 47.76 9.88
C ALA A 13 4.35 47.94 11.42
N LEU A 14 4.22 46.82 12.20
CA LEU A 14 4.28 46.89 13.67
C LEU A 14 5.68 47.21 14.19
N LEU A 15 6.72 46.98 13.41
CA LEU A 15 8.09 47.44 13.78
C LEU A 15 8.21 48.94 13.91
N ALA A 16 7.32 49.73 13.28
CA ALA A 16 7.26 51.19 13.47
C ALA A 16 6.97 51.53 14.96
N GLY A 17 6.39 50.62 15.76
CA GLY A 17 6.22 50.76 17.18
C GLY A 17 7.53 50.93 17.96
N LEU A 18 8.67 50.49 17.41
CA LEU A 18 10.00 50.71 17.99
C LEU A 18 10.37 52.21 18.07
N LEU A 19 9.82 53.04 17.21
CA LEU A 19 9.97 54.48 17.26
C LEU A 19 9.33 55.11 18.50
N GLY A 20 8.42 54.41 19.15
CA GLY A 20 7.81 54.78 20.43
C GLY A 20 8.69 54.52 21.66
N LEU A 21 9.76 53.73 21.55
CA LEU A 21 10.64 53.38 22.70
C LEU A 21 11.33 54.63 23.33
N PRO A 22 11.83 55.61 22.58
CA PRO A 22 12.38 56.85 23.16
C PRO A 22 11.34 57.61 23.98
N VAL A 23 10.10 57.69 23.48
CA VAL A 23 8.99 58.35 24.21
C VAL A 23 8.68 57.58 25.50
N LEU A 24 8.62 56.23 25.42
CA LEU A 24 8.42 55.38 26.57
C LEU A 24 9.57 55.50 27.59
N TRP A 25 10.82 55.58 27.12
CA TRP A 25 11.98 55.83 27.96
C TRP A 25 11.85 57.16 28.72
N TRP A 26 11.43 58.24 28.01
CA TRP A 26 11.23 59.56 28.62
C TRP A 26 10.10 59.57 29.64
N LEU A 27 8.99 58.91 29.36
CA LEU A 27 7.84 58.77 30.29
C LEU A 27 8.18 57.97 31.51
N LEU A 28 8.96 56.86 31.40
CA LEU A 28 9.36 55.99 32.53
C LEU A 28 10.50 56.60 33.37
N ARG A 29 11.14 57.64 32.92
CA ARG A 29 12.18 58.38 33.65
C ARG A 29 11.52 59.30 34.70
N MET A 30 11.21 58.74 35.86
CA MET A 30 10.66 59.51 36.98
C MET A 30 11.71 60.50 37.49
N THR A 31 11.39 61.82 37.42
CA THR A 31 12.13 62.90 38.14
C THR A 31 11.43 63.13 39.45
N PRO A 32 12.14 63.02 40.60
CA PRO A 32 11.52 63.33 41.91
C PRO A 32 11.12 64.79 41.92
N PRO A 33 9.95 65.15 42.51
CA PRO A 33 9.62 66.56 42.67
C PRO A 33 10.67 67.21 43.59
N PRO A 34 10.99 68.48 43.32
CA PRO A 34 11.98 69.19 44.16
C PRO A 34 11.50 69.18 45.62
N PRO A 35 12.42 68.91 46.59
CA PRO A 35 12.05 68.87 48.00
C PRO A 35 11.52 70.22 48.42
N ARG A 36 10.28 70.28 48.93
CA ARG A 36 9.74 71.45 49.58
C ARG A 36 10.36 71.54 50.97
N ARG A 37 11.06 72.64 51.22
CA ARG A 37 11.56 72.97 52.56
C ARG A 37 10.42 73.57 53.37
N GLU A 38 9.89 72.81 54.33
CA GLU A 38 9.01 73.34 55.32
C GLU A 38 9.79 73.50 56.61
N ILE A 39 9.63 74.72 57.28
CA ILE A 39 10.27 75.00 58.51
C ILE A 39 9.41 74.37 59.59
N PHE A 40 9.89 73.24 60.12
CA PHE A 40 9.20 72.54 61.23
C PHE A 40 9.95 72.81 62.56
N PRO A 41 9.41 73.65 63.45
CA PRO A 41 10.08 74.06 64.74
C PRO A 41 10.42 72.91 65.70
N ALA A 42 9.72 71.74 65.63
CA ALA A 42 9.88 70.62 66.50
C ALA A 42 10.89 69.54 65.99
N VAL A 43 11.74 69.85 64.99
CA VAL A 43 12.78 68.92 64.43
C VAL A 43 13.68 68.33 65.53
N ARG A 44 13.92 69.07 66.67
CA ARG A 44 14.70 68.58 67.80
C ARG A 44 14.08 67.36 68.53
N LEU A 45 12.77 67.15 68.48
CA LEU A 45 12.09 66.00 69.06
C LEU A 45 12.19 64.75 68.20
N LEU A 46 12.53 64.85 66.92
CA LEU A 46 12.69 63.74 65.98
C LEU A 46 14.15 63.26 65.83
N ALA A 47 15.11 63.94 66.57
CA ALA A 47 16.54 63.63 66.43
C ALA A 47 17.01 62.27 67.01
N GLY A 48 16.11 61.43 67.49
CA GLY A 48 16.41 60.11 68.03
C GLY A 48 15.66 58.97 67.43
N LEU A 49 14.86 59.19 66.37
CA LEU A 49 14.16 58.15 65.68
C LEU A 49 15.07 57.52 64.59
N PRO A 50 15.11 56.18 64.47
CA PRO A 50 15.84 55.58 63.40
C PRO A 50 15.21 56.06 62.11
N GLN A 51 16.06 56.56 61.20
CA GLN A 51 15.63 56.92 59.82
C GLN A 51 15.19 55.68 59.15
N ASP A 52 13.87 55.55 58.89
CA ASP A 52 13.33 54.58 58.02
C ASP A 52 13.91 54.80 56.61
N GLU A 53 14.31 53.72 55.95
CA GLU A 53 15.00 53.60 54.71
C GLU A 53 14.54 54.64 53.66
N GLU A 54 15.50 55.46 53.16
CA GLU A 54 15.30 56.30 51.99
C GLU A 54 14.91 55.42 50.80
N THR A 55 13.65 55.43 50.40
CA THR A 55 13.23 54.86 49.13
C THR A 55 14.02 55.56 48.03
N PRO A 56 14.72 54.80 47.17
CA PRO A 56 15.58 55.40 46.16
C PRO A 56 14.77 56.35 45.25
N ALA A 57 15.06 57.64 45.33
CA ALA A 57 14.35 58.69 44.61
C ALA A 57 14.50 58.63 43.09
N ARG A 58 15.21 57.65 42.56
CA ARG A 58 15.42 57.43 41.12
C ARG A 58 15.28 55.95 40.78
N THR A 59 14.48 55.68 39.74
CA THR A 59 14.38 54.30 39.14
C THR A 59 15.78 53.90 38.71
N PRO A 60 16.30 52.73 39.15
CA PRO A 60 17.58 52.21 38.66
C PRO A 60 17.57 52.06 37.14
N TRP A 61 18.65 52.50 36.49
CA TRP A 61 18.74 52.47 35.03
C TRP A 61 18.52 51.05 34.43
N TRP A 62 18.92 50.01 35.15
CA TRP A 62 18.76 48.63 34.71
C TRP A 62 17.28 48.18 34.69
N LEU A 63 16.44 48.70 35.64
CA LEU A 63 15.01 48.41 35.68
C LEU A 63 14.29 49.10 34.49
N LEU A 64 14.74 50.29 34.12
CA LEU A 64 14.27 50.99 32.92
C LEU A 64 14.67 50.23 31.68
N ALA A 65 15.90 49.70 31.60
CA ALA A 65 16.36 48.88 30.50
C ALA A 65 15.55 47.59 30.38
N LEU A 66 15.21 46.93 31.50
CA LEU A 66 14.35 45.74 31.50
C LEU A 66 12.96 46.03 30.90
N ARG A 67 12.33 47.13 31.30
CA ARG A 67 11.01 47.54 30.74
C ARG A 67 11.05 47.87 29.28
N LEU A 68 12.11 48.49 28.81
CA LEU A 68 12.32 48.76 27.38
C LEU A 68 12.56 47.43 26.59
N LEU A 69 13.30 46.51 27.17
CA LEU A 69 13.49 45.19 26.57
C LEU A 69 12.16 44.41 26.42
N VAL A 70 11.33 44.43 27.48
CA VAL A 70 9.97 43.84 27.45
C VAL A 70 9.15 44.47 26.31
N ALA A 71 9.12 45.80 26.22
CA ALA A 71 8.39 46.50 25.18
C ALA A 71 8.92 46.14 23.75
N THR A 72 10.24 46.02 23.63
CA THR A 72 10.87 45.61 22.36
C THR A 72 10.46 44.19 21.99
N LEU A 73 10.51 43.23 22.94
CA LEU A 73 10.10 41.84 22.70
C LEU A 73 8.63 41.72 22.31
N ILE A 74 7.76 42.50 22.93
CA ILE A 74 6.35 42.55 22.58
C ILE A 74 6.16 43.07 21.15
N ILE A 75 6.80 44.19 20.80
CA ILE A 75 6.68 44.80 19.46
C ILE A 75 7.21 43.83 18.40
N VAL A 76 8.40 43.26 18.62
CA VAL A 76 9.00 42.31 17.68
C VAL A 76 8.16 41.01 17.61
N GLY A 77 7.68 40.50 18.74
CA GLY A 77 6.80 39.34 18.77
C GLY A 77 5.47 39.57 18.02
N LEU A 78 4.86 40.75 18.17
CA LEU A 78 3.66 41.12 17.42
C LEU A 78 3.94 41.33 15.92
N ALA A 79 5.15 41.73 15.53
CA ALA A 79 5.56 41.81 14.14
C ALA A 79 5.65 40.43 13.46
N HIS A 80 5.50 39.32 14.23
CA HIS A 80 5.42 37.94 13.81
C HIS A 80 6.64 37.53 12.98
N PRO A 81 7.84 37.42 13.60
CA PRO A 81 9.02 36.95 12.91
C PRO A 81 8.91 35.45 12.67
N VAL A 82 9.11 35.05 11.40
CA VAL A 82 9.16 33.66 10.96
C VAL A 82 10.51 33.40 10.30
N SER A 83 11.12 32.28 10.60
CA SER A 83 12.25 31.78 9.80
C SER A 83 11.67 31.18 8.55
N ALA A 84 11.64 31.92 7.45
CA ALA A 84 11.26 31.36 6.17
C ALA A 84 12.42 30.49 5.66
N PRO A 85 12.15 29.22 5.29
CA PRO A 85 13.06 28.50 4.42
C PRO A 85 13.27 29.35 3.17
N GLY A 86 14.46 29.25 2.57
CA GLY A 86 14.79 30.06 1.38
C GLY A 86 13.67 30.01 0.35
N SER A 87 13.36 31.16 -0.26
CA SER A 87 12.32 31.28 -1.30
C SER A 87 12.49 30.16 -2.35
N LEU A 88 11.41 29.44 -2.62
CA LEU A 88 11.38 28.44 -3.71
C LEU A 88 11.52 29.11 -5.08
N LEU A 89 10.99 30.33 -5.21
CA LEU A 89 10.96 31.09 -6.45
C LEU A 89 12.21 31.94 -6.62
N SER A 90 12.78 31.90 -7.81
CA SER A 90 13.82 32.85 -8.21
C SER A 90 13.26 34.26 -8.31
N ASN A 91 14.15 35.29 -8.26
CA ASN A 91 13.74 36.70 -8.37
C ASN A 91 13.49 37.13 -9.83
N ARG A 92 12.71 36.37 -10.59
CA ARG A 92 12.36 36.60 -11.99
C ARG A 92 10.87 36.95 -12.12
N ASP A 93 10.52 37.72 -13.14
CA ASP A 93 9.15 38.23 -13.38
C ASP A 93 8.36 37.35 -14.38
N GLY A 94 8.78 36.15 -14.70
CA GLY A 94 8.09 35.26 -15.65
C GLY A 94 6.96 34.42 -15.06
N SER A 95 6.29 33.64 -15.91
CA SER A 95 5.30 32.67 -15.47
C SER A 95 5.94 31.48 -14.72
N VAL A 96 5.14 30.74 -13.98
CA VAL A 96 5.56 29.49 -13.30
C VAL A 96 4.89 28.31 -13.98
N ILE A 97 5.66 27.30 -14.34
CA ILE A 97 5.14 26.03 -14.89
C ILE A 97 5.35 24.95 -13.84
N ILE A 98 4.27 24.34 -13.37
CA ILE A 98 4.31 23.20 -12.45
C ILE A 98 4.04 21.94 -13.26
N ILE A 99 5.00 21.02 -13.29
CA ILE A 99 4.87 19.70 -13.92
C ILE A 99 4.79 18.68 -12.79
N VAL A 100 3.72 17.90 -12.76
CA VAL A 100 3.46 16.94 -11.67
C VAL A 100 3.46 15.52 -12.23
N ASP A 101 4.32 14.67 -11.68
CA ASP A 101 4.19 13.24 -11.87
C ASP A 101 3.00 12.76 -11.04
N ASP A 102 1.90 12.41 -11.71
CA ASP A 102 0.65 11.98 -11.10
C ASP A 102 0.27 10.54 -11.46
N GLY A 103 1.27 9.72 -11.78
CA GLY A 103 1.13 8.29 -12.02
C GLY A 103 1.13 7.46 -10.73
N TRP A 104 1.12 6.14 -10.86
CA TRP A 104 1.07 5.16 -9.77
C TRP A 104 2.21 5.34 -8.74
N ALA A 105 3.40 5.70 -9.21
CA ALA A 105 4.58 5.85 -8.39
C ALA A 105 4.53 7.09 -7.48
N SER A 106 3.66 8.04 -7.77
CA SER A 106 3.46 9.25 -6.96
C SER A 106 2.54 9.05 -5.77
N ALA A 107 1.84 7.92 -5.69
CA ALA A 107 0.87 7.68 -4.63
C ALA A 107 1.49 7.70 -3.22
N PRO A 108 2.65 7.06 -2.95
CA PRO A 108 3.36 7.28 -1.70
C PRO A 108 3.79 8.75 -1.57
N GLY A 109 3.63 9.35 -0.39
CA GLY A 109 3.98 10.75 -0.15
C GLY A 109 3.16 11.78 -0.97
N TRP A 110 1.94 11.42 -1.43
CA TRP A 110 1.10 12.32 -2.22
C TRP A 110 0.69 13.58 -1.46
N ASP A 111 0.40 13.44 -0.17
CA ASP A 111 0.00 14.58 0.67
C ASP A 111 1.14 15.60 0.82
N ASP A 112 2.39 15.13 0.90
CA ASP A 112 3.56 16.01 0.95
C ASP A 112 3.79 16.74 -0.38
N ARG A 113 3.52 16.05 -1.53
CA ARG A 113 3.53 16.70 -2.85
C ARG A 113 2.45 17.76 -2.97
N LEU A 114 1.24 17.50 -2.48
CA LEU A 114 0.16 18.50 -2.45
C LEU A 114 0.53 19.69 -1.56
N ALA A 115 1.12 19.45 -0.39
CA ALA A 115 1.55 20.50 0.52
C ALA A 115 2.66 21.36 -0.09
N ALA A 116 3.64 20.76 -0.76
CA ALA A 116 4.71 21.48 -1.45
C ALA A 116 4.17 22.34 -2.61
N MET A 117 3.24 21.80 -3.40
CA MET A 117 2.57 22.55 -4.46
C MET A 117 1.72 23.71 -3.91
N ASP A 118 0.97 23.50 -2.82
CA ASP A 118 0.18 24.56 -2.19
C ASP A 118 1.08 25.68 -1.66
N ALA A 119 2.23 25.36 -1.04
CA ALA A 119 3.22 26.33 -0.58
C ALA A 119 3.82 27.13 -1.74
N LEU A 120 4.18 26.44 -2.84
CA LEU A 120 4.68 27.09 -4.06
C LEU A 120 3.64 28.05 -4.65
N LEU A 121 2.36 27.63 -4.68
CA LEU A 121 1.27 28.47 -5.18
C LEU A 121 1.02 29.69 -4.29
N ILE A 122 1.13 29.58 -2.96
CA ILE A 122 1.02 30.69 -2.03
C ILE A 122 2.13 31.72 -2.31
N GLU A 123 3.36 31.27 -2.51
CA GLU A 123 4.47 32.17 -2.81
C GLU A 123 4.30 32.82 -4.18
N THR A 124 3.85 32.07 -5.18
CA THR A 124 3.58 32.55 -6.53
C THR A 124 2.46 33.61 -6.53
N GLU A 125 1.39 33.40 -5.74
CA GLU A 125 0.29 34.37 -5.55
C GLU A 125 0.81 35.66 -4.93
N ARG A 126 1.67 35.59 -3.90
CA ARG A 126 2.28 36.79 -3.27
C ARG A 126 3.08 37.61 -4.24
N ARG A 127 3.71 36.97 -5.24
CA ARG A 127 4.49 37.66 -6.29
C ARG A 127 3.66 38.07 -7.51
N GLY A 128 2.38 37.70 -7.57
CA GLY A 128 1.47 38.00 -8.67
C GLY A 128 1.85 37.34 -9.99
N ARG A 129 2.63 36.22 -9.96
CA ARG A 129 3.04 35.49 -11.16
C ARG A 129 1.94 34.56 -11.63
N PRO A 130 1.63 34.48 -12.94
CA PRO A 130 0.69 33.50 -13.48
C PRO A 130 1.32 32.08 -13.48
N VAL A 131 0.46 31.08 -13.36
CA VAL A 131 0.88 29.67 -13.24
C VAL A 131 0.20 28.80 -14.28
N ARG A 132 0.93 27.80 -14.76
CA ARG A 132 0.42 26.74 -15.63
C ARG A 132 0.70 25.39 -14.99
N LEU A 133 -0.28 24.47 -15.04
CA LEU A 133 -0.16 23.11 -14.51
C LEU A 133 -0.16 22.11 -15.65
N LEU A 134 0.82 21.20 -15.64
CA LEU A 134 0.91 20.04 -16.50
C LEU A 134 0.99 18.78 -15.64
N THR A 135 0.35 17.69 -16.07
CA THR A 135 0.41 16.37 -15.41
C THR A 135 1.00 15.36 -16.37
N THR A 136 1.82 14.42 -15.88
CA THR A 136 2.54 13.48 -16.74
C THR A 136 1.74 12.21 -17.05
N ALA A 137 0.75 11.83 -16.23
CA ALA A 137 -0.12 10.70 -16.53
C ALA A 137 -1.34 11.14 -17.36
N ALA A 138 -1.63 10.39 -18.42
CA ALA A 138 -2.76 10.66 -19.29
C ALA A 138 -4.09 10.70 -18.52
N ARG A 139 -4.95 11.69 -18.82
CA ARG A 139 -6.27 11.83 -18.17
C ARG A 139 -7.34 10.95 -18.81
N GLU A 140 -7.31 10.86 -20.14
CA GLU A 140 -8.27 10.09 -20.94
C GLU A 140 -7.57 9.32 -22.03
N PRO A 141 -8.15 8.20 -22.49
CA PRO A 141 -7.57 7.39 -23.57
C PRO A 141 -7.54 8.19 -24.87
N GLY A 142 -6.34 8.31 -25.46
CA GLY A 142 -6.17 8.99 -26.74
C GLY A 142 -6.40 10.50 -26.73
N ALA A 143 -6.71 11.10 -25.59
CA ALA A 143 -6.69 12.54 -25.46
C ALA A 143 -5.25 13.02 -25.45
N LEU A 144 -4.91 13.88 -26.42
CA LEU A 144 -3.65 14.62 -26.38
C LEU A 144 -3.66 15.46 -25.10
N GLN A 145 -2.59 15.40 -24.35
CA GLN A 145 -2.40 16.32 -23.23
C GLN A 145 -2.40 17.73 -23.83
N THR A 146 -3.27 18.58 -23.34
CA THR A 146 -3.28 20.00 -23.74
C THR A 146 -2.49 20.81 -22.75
N PRO A 147 -1.79 21.87 -23.20
CA PRO A 147 -1.19 22.81 -22.28
C PRO A 147 -2.29 23.37 -21.37
N GLY A 148 -2.13 23.22 -20.06
CA GLY A 148 -3.05 23.84 -19.10
C GLY A 148 -3.17 25.34 -19.37
N GLU A 149 -4.27 25.95 -19.03
CA GLU A 149 -4.43 27.41 -19.16
C GLU A 149 -3.46 28.14 -18.21
N LEU A 150 -2.99 29.31 -18.66
CA LEU A 150 -2.20 30.21 -17.83
C LEU A 150 -3.18 31.00 -16.94
N ILE A 151 -3.27 30.64 -15.66
CA ILE A 151 -4.22 31.21 -14.71
C ILE A 151 -3.51 31.79 -13.47
N SER A 152 -4.26 32.48 -12.62
CA SER A 152 -3.71 32.93 -11.36
C SER A 152 -3.44 31.77 -10.39
N ALA A 153 -2.41 31.86 -9.54
CA ALA A 153 -2.11 30.86 -8.53
C ALA A 153 -3.31 30.60 -7.61
N ARG A 154 -4.10 31.63 -7.31
CA ARG A 154 -5.32 31.54 -6.51
C ARG A 154 -6.39 30.64 -7.14
N GLU A 155 -6.58 30.72 -8.46
CA GLU A 155 -7.53 29.89 -9.21
C GLU A 155 -7.02 28.45 -9.35
N LEU A 156 -5.70 28.25 -9.43
CA LEU A 156 -5.09 26.93 -9.56
C LEU A 156 -5.13 26.12 -8.26
N ARG A 157 -5.06 26.77 -7.08
CA ARG A 157 -5.05 26.06 -5.78
C ARG A 157 -6.17 25.04 -5.57
N PRO A 158 -7.46 25.33 -5.82
CA PRO A 158 -8.51 24.31 -5.68
C PRO A 158 -8.35 23.15 -6.68
N ILE A 159 -7.81 23.41 -7.87
CA ILE A 159 -7.53 22.38 -8.87
C ILE A 159 -6.43 21.43 -8.38
N VAL A 160 -5.34 21.97 -7.84
CA VAL A 160 -4.23 21.19 -7.29
C VAL A 160 -4.71 20.33 -6.11
N ARG A 161 -5.49 20.90 -5.18
CA ARG A 161 -6.06 20.14 -4.05
C ARG A 161 -7.00 19.01 -4.47
N ALA A 162 -7.64 19.14 -5.63
CA ALA A 162 -8.51 18.12 -6.20
C ALA A 162 -7.75 17.05 -7.00
N LEU A 163 -6.44 17.26 -7.29
CA LEU A 163 -5.63 16.27 -7.97
C LEU A 163 -5.55 14.98 -7.16
N ARG A 164 -5.57 13.86 -7.88
CA ARG A 164 -5.32 12.53 -7.33
C ARG A 164 -4.36 11.79 -8.25
N PRO A 165 -3.46 10.99 -7.71
CA PRO A 165 -2.60 10.15 -8.52
C PRO A 165 -3.44 9.11 -9.26
N LYS A 166 -2.91 8.59 -10.34
CA LYS A 166 -3.59 7.65 -11.24
C LYS A 166 -2.92 6.28 -11.18
N PRO A 167 -3.69 5.18 -11.23
CA PRO A 167 -3.14 3.84 -11.13
C PRO A 167 -2.55 3.32 -12.47
N TRP A 168 -1.88 4.18 -13.24
CA TRP A 168 -1.17 3.83 -14.47
C TRP A 168 0.11 4.64 -14.63
N MET A 169 0.87 4.35 -15.65
CA MET A 169 2.19 4.94 -15.90
C MET A 169 2.09 6.42 -16.33
N THR A 170 3.14 7.16 -16.04
CA THR A 170 3.42 8.50 -16.58
C THR A 170 3.89 8.42 -18.03
N ASP A 171 3.80 9.52 -18.80
CA ASP A 171 4.37 9.72 -20.13
C ASP A 171 5.05 11.10 -20.16
N ARG A 172 6.31 11.14 -19.75
CA ARG A 172 7.13 12.36 -19.74
C ARG A 172 7.46 12.82 -21.13
N THR A 173 7.55 11.87 -22.10
CA THR A 173 7.81 12.21 -23.50
C THR A 173 6.65 13.00 -24.12
N GLU A 174 5.41 12.61 -23.85
CA GLU A 174 4.24 13.36 -24.33
C GLU A 174 4.14 14.72 -23.63
N THR A 175 4.43 14.78 -22.34
CA THR A 175 4.46 16.04 -21.59
C THR A 175 5.46 17.05 -22.19
N LEU A 176 6.63 16.60 -22.66
CA LEU A 176 7.58 17.47 -23.37
C LEU A 176 7.03 18.01 -24.67
N LYS A 177 6.34 17.18 -25.46
CA LYS A 177 5.71 17.64 -26.71
C LYS A 177 4.67 18.74 -26.45
N VAL A 178 3.92 18.59 -25.36
CA VAL A 178 2.96 19.60 -24.91
C VAL A 178 3.66 20.89 -24.49
N LEU A 179 4.76 20.75 -23.72
CA LEU A 179 5.55 21.91 -23.29
C LEU A 179 6.13 22.69 -24.49
N GLN A 180 6.59 21.99 -25.52
CA GLN A 180 7.13 22.60 -26.75
C GLN A 180 6.08 23.38 -27.57
N GLN A 181 4.78 23.16 -27.33
CA GLN A 181 3.70 23.90 -27.97
C GLN A 181 3.38 25.23 -27.24
N ILE A 182 4.04 25.49 -26.12
CA ILE A 182 3.82 26.71 -25.34
C ILE A 182 4.70 27.82 -25.90
N ASP A 183 4.08 28.89 -26.40
CA ASP A 183 4.73 30.08 -27.03
C ASP A 183 5.33 31.05 -25.96
N ASP A 184 6.03 30.56 -24.94
CA ASP A 184 6.67 31.41 -23.94
C ASP A 184 8.08 30.91 -23.55
N PRO A 185 9.00 30.83 -24.55
CA PRO A 185 10.32 30.29 -24.29
C PRO A 185 11.19 31.30 -23.53
N GLY A 186 11.70 30.88 -22.37
CA GLY A 186 12.81 31.56 -21.67
C GLY A 186 12.46 32.48 -20.51
N SER A 187 11.19 32.83 -20.31
CA SER A 187 10.75 33.64 -19.15
C SER A 187 10.16 32.79 -18.01
N SER A 188 9.74 31.58 -18.31
CA SER A 188 9.06 30.66 -17.34
C SER A 188 10.05 29.98 -16.44
N GLU A 189 9.70 29.83 -15.16
CA GLU A 189 10.39 29.01 -14.18
C GLU A 189 9.65 27.69 -14.00
N ILE A 190 10.35 26.56 -14.12
CA ILE A 190 9.74 25.22 -14.13
C ILE A 190 9.96 24.53 -12.79
N PHE A 191 8.90 24.03 -12.21
CA PHE A 191 8.92 23.18 -11.03
C PHE A 191 8.42 21.79 -11.41
N TRP A 192 9.31 20.82 -11.34
CA TRP A 192 8.95 19.43 -11.58
C TRP A 192 8.78 18.70 -10.23
N VAL A 193 7.51 18.38 -9.90
CA VAL A 193 7.15 17.58 -8.73
C VAL A 193 7.23 16.11 -9.12
N ALA A 194 8.39 15.51 -8.85
CA ALA A 194 8.77 14.21 -9.35
C ALA A 194 8.35 13.07 -8.41
N ASP A 195 8.05 11.90 -8.99
CA ASP A 195 7.79 10.66 -8.23
C ASP A 195 9.06 9.98 -7.68
N GLY A 196 10.23 10.33 -8.23
CA GLY A 196 11.52 9.80 -7.80
C GLY A 196 11.95 8.51 -8.52
N LEU A 197 11.14 7.99 -9.45
CA LEU A 197 11.44 6.78 -10.22
C LEU A 197 11.71 7.10 -11.70
N GLU A 198 12.62 6.34 -12.31
CA GLU A 198 12.77 6.35 -13.76
C GLU A 198 11.48 5.88 -14.44
N GLU A 199 11.17 6.46 -15.60
CA GLU A 199 9.96 6.13 -16.33
C GLU A 199 10.00 4.67 -16.79
N ASN A 200 8.88 3.99 -16.61
CA ASN A 200 8.77 2.56 -16.95
C ASN A 200 8.55 2.40 -18.46
N SER A 201 9.35 1.55 -19.12
CA SER A 201 9.25 1.30 -20.55
C SER A 201 8.22 0.21 -20.85
N ASP A 202 7.29 0.49 -21.75
CA ASP A 202 6.42 -0.52 -22.37
C ASP A 202 7.12 -1.30 -23.50
N GLY A 203 8.40 -1.01 -23.73
CA GLY A 203 9.21 -1.60 -24.81
C GLY A 203 8.87 -1.13 -26.22
N LYS A 204 7.94 -0.19 -26.39
CA LYS A 204 7.46 0.28 -27.70
C LYS A 204 7.86 1.71 -28.02
N SER A 205 8.02 2.55 -26.98
CA SER A 205 8.39 3.95 -27.13
C SER A 205 9.77 4.21 -26.55
N PRO A 206 10.56 5.12 -27.12
CA PRO A 206 11.77 5.57 -26.46
C PRO A 206 11.39 6.31 -25.18
N VAL A 207 11.89 5.83 -24.05
CA VAL A 207 11.67 6.43 -22.73
C VAL A 207 12.83 7.35 -22.42
N LEU A 208 12.55 8.56 -21.99
CA LEU A 208 13.55 9.50 -21.51
C LEU A 208 13.88 9.16 -20.06
N ASN A 209 15.17 9.04 -19.73
CA ASN A 209 15.56 9.00 -18.34
C ASN A 209 15.31 10.34 -17.64
N SER A 210 15.29 10.34 -16.32
CA SER A 210 15.02 11.55 -15.52
C SER A 210 15.98 12.70 -15.79
N SER A 211 17.26 12.39 -16.04
CA SER A 211 18.29 13.37 -16.35
C SER A 211 18.06 14.04 -17.72
N ASP A 212 17.76 13.23 -18.76
CA ASP A 212 17.48 13.74 -20.10
C ASP A 212 16.18 14.57 -20.11
N PHE A 213 15.15 14.10 -19.41
CA PHE A 213 13.90 14.87 -19.24
C PHE A 213 14.14 16.22 -18.60
N ALA A 214 14.91 16.28 -17.51
CA ALA A 214 15.24 17.51 -16.83
C ALA A 214 16.08 18.48 -17.70
N LEU A 215 17.01 17.95 -18.53
CA LEU A 215 17.78 18.74 -19.49
C LEU A 215 16.90 19.30 -20.61
N GLU A 216 15.93 18.51 -21.09
CA GLU A 216 14.97 19.01 -22.08
C GLU A 216 14.07 20.10 -21.50
N LEU A 217 13.61 19.97 -20.26
CA LEU A 217 12.89 21.01 -19.54
C LEU A 217 13.72 22.29 -19.42
N GLN A 218 15.02 22.15 -19.15
CA GLN A 218 15.94 23.29 -18.97
C GLN A 218 16.07 24.16 -20.25
N LYS A 219 15.78 23.62 -21.43
CA LYS A 219 15.75 24.39 -22.66
C LYS A 219 14.63 25.42 -22.69
N THR A 220 13.54 25.18 -21.94
CA THR A 220 12.41 26.09 -21.84
C THR A 220 12.61 27.14 -20.74
N GLY A 221 13.30 26.79 -19.65
CA GLY A 221 13.57 27.71 -18.54
C GLY A 221 14.35 27.02 -17.41
N PRO A 222 14.69 27.75 -16.34
CA PRO A 222 15.31 27.16 -15.15
C PRO A 222 14.39 26.13 -14.52
N VAL A 223 14.96 24.99 -14.13
CA VAL A 223 14.24 23.84 -13.59
C VAL A 223 14.61 23.63 -12.13
N ASN A 224 13.60 23.53 -11.29
CA ASN A 224 13.69 23.12 -9.89
C ASN A 224 12.96 21.77 -9.77
N VAL A 225 13.64 20.73 -9.27
CA VAL A 225 13.05 19.42 -9.07
C VAL A 225 12.69 19.23 -7.60
N LEU A 226 11.41 19.01 -7.34
CA LEU A 226 10.87 18.69 -6.01
C LEU A 226 10.67 17.19 -5.90
N ARG A 227 11.40 16.51 -5.03
CA ARG A 227 11.37 15.06 -4.86
C ARG A 227 11.13 14.66 -3.41
N GLY A 228 10.36 13.58 -3.18
CA GLY A 228 10.19 12.94 -1.89
C GLY A 228 11.47 12.27 -1.37
N SER A 229 11.42 11.80 -0.15
CA SER A 229 12.51 11.02 0.43
C SER A 229 12.60 9.63 -0.22
N SER A 230 13.75 8.97 -0.10
CA SER A 230 13.93 7.60 -0.60
C SER A 230 13.00 6.57 0.08
N SER A 231 12.51 6.86 1.27
CA SER A 231 11.53 6.02 1.99
C SER A 231 10.13 6.08 1.40
N GLU A 232 9.83 7.09 0.56
CA GLU A 232 8.52 7.27 -0.09
C GLU A 232 8.48 6.68 -1.51
N LEU A 233 9.56 6.04 -1.98
CA LEU A 233 9.58 5.41 -3.30
C LEU A 233 8.66 4.19 -3.33
N ALA A 234 7.78 4.13 -4.33
CA ALA A 234 6.83 3.05 -4.51
C ALA A 234 7.51 1.71 -4.79
N TRP A 235 6.95 0.64 -4.26
CA TRP A 235 7.38 -0.74 -4.51
C TRP A 235 6.49 -1.39 -5.57
N THR A 236 6.95 -2.53 -6.10
CA THR A 236 6.14 -3.35 -7.00
C THR A 236 6.01 -4.76 -6.48
N LEU A 237 4.80 -5.32 -6.51
CA LEU A 237 4.46 -6.67 -6.10
C LEU A 237 4.14 -7.51 -7.33
N ASN A 238 4.89 -8.59 -7.51
CA ASN A 238 4.71 -9.52 -8.61
C ASN A 238 4.61 -10.96 -8.08
N ILE A 239 3.92 -11.81 -8.84
CA ILE A 239 3.93 -13.24 -8.56
C ILE A 239 5.13 -13.88 -9.29
N ASN A 240 5.84 -14.73 -8.57
CA ASN A 240 6.94 -15.48 -9.15
C ASN A 240 6.38 -16.63 -9.99
N THR A 241 6.38 -16.43 -11.31
CA THR A 241 5.96 -17.46 -12.29
C THR A 241 7.14 -18.24 -12.87
N THR A 242 8.35 -18.13 -12.28
CA THR A 242 9.48 -18.91 -12.79
C THR A 242 9.14 -20.38 -12.71
N PRO A 243 9.01 -21.09 -13.83
CA PRO A 243 8.93 -22.54 -13.81
C PRO A 243 10.27 -23.02 -13.21
N THR A 244 10.23 -23.62 -12.04
CA THR A 244 11.28 -24.59 -11.67
C THR A 244 11.31 -25.60 -12.84
N SER A 245 12.49 -25.91 -13.32
CA SER A 245 12.81 -26.63 -14.55
C SER A 245 12.04 -27.93 -14.85
N ASP A 246 11.11 -28.36 -13.99
CA ASP A 246 10.34 -29.60 -14.10
C ASP A 246 8.81 -29.42 -14.13
N THR A 247 8.30 -28.19 -14.15
CA THR A 247 6.85 -27.96 -14.21
C THR A 247 6.48 -27.16 -15.44
N ALA A 248 5.63 -27.71 -16.28
CA ALA A 248 5.08 -27.04 -17.46
C ALA A 248 4.44 -25.70 -17.08
N ALA A 249 4.63 -24.70 -17.94
CA ALA A 249 4.08 -23.36 -17.80
C ALA A 249 2.59 -23.41 -17.43
N GLY A 250 2.25 -22.93 -16.21
CA GLY A 250 0.87 -22.87 -15.71
C GLY A 250 0.55 -23.82 -14.55
N SER A 251 1.46 -24.73 -14.15
CA SER A 251 1.28 -25.52 -12.95
C SER A 251 1.70 -24.72 -11.72
N ILE A 252 0.73 -24.40 -10.86
CA ILE A 252 1.03 -23.95 -9.50
C ILE A 252 1.64 -25.16 -8.82
N ALA A 253 2.97 -25.17 -8.67
CA ALA A 253 3.68 -26.22 -7.95
C ALA A 253 2.97 -26.51 -6.61
N ALA A 254 3.07 -27.74 -6.12
CA ALA A 254 2.49 -28.20 -4.84
C ALA A 254 2.94 -27.38 -3.60
N GLY A 255 3.77 -26.35 -3.78
CA GLY A 255 4.31 -25.48 -2.76
C GLY A 255 3.89 -24.03 -2.95
N GLY A 256 2.75 -23.62 -2.40
CA GLY A 256 2.40 -22.22 -2.12
C GLY A 256 2.40 -21.21 -3.27
N LEU A 257 1.86 -20.02 -3.00
CA LEU A 257 1.95 -18.85 -3.87
C LEU A 257 3.25 -18.11 -3.53
N SER A 258 4.15 -17.94 -4.50
CA SER A 258 5.40 -17.19 -4.30
C SER A 258 5.30 -15.81 -4.94
N PHE A 259 5.59 -14.78 -4.16
CA PHE A 259 5.58 -13.38 -4.58
C PHE A 259 6.99 -12.80 -4.53
N VAL A 260 7.25 -11.84 -5.42
CA VAL A 260 8.48 -11.04 -5.44
C VAL A 260 8.10 -9.59 -5.30
N ILE A 261 8.70 -8.93 -4.32
CA ILE A 261 8.57 -7.50 -4.09
C ILE A 261 9.88 -6.85 -4.54
N HIS A 262 9.78 -5.78 -5.35
CA HIS A 262 10.93 -4.99 -5.77
C HIS A 262 10.84 -3.58 -5.20
N ARG A 263 12.00 -3.03 -4.83
CA ARG A 263 12.18 -1.63 -4.44
C ARG A 263 13.26 -0.97 -5.30
N ALA A 264 13.18 0.36 -5.44
CA ALA A 264 14.08 1.11 -6.30
C ALA A 264 15.45 1.40 -5.66
N GLU A 265 15.49 1.65 -4.34
CA GLU A 265 16.70 2.05 -3.63
C GLU A 265 17.07 1.04 -2.54
N PRO A 266 18.17 0.27 -2.73
CA PRO A 266 18.52 -0.83 -1.84
C PRO A 266 19.40 -0.43 -0.65
N SER A 267 19.29 0.81 -0.12
CA SER A 267 20.24 1.36 0.86
C SER A 267 20.09 0.75 2.26
N GLU A 268 18.87 0.61 2.80
CA GLU A 268 18.65 0.23 4.19
C GLU A 268 17.92 -1.11 4.31
N ARG A 269 18.09 -1.76 5.50
CA ARG A 269 17.26 -2.91 5.87
C ARG A 269 15.86 -2.41 6.19
N ILE A 270 14.86 -2.94 5.49
CA ILE A 270 13.46 -2.64 5.73
C ILE A 270 12.73 -3.93 6.06
N GLU A 271 11.92 -3.91 7.10
CA GLU A 271 11.03 -5.01 7.49
C GLU A 271 9.59 -4.62 7.18
N SER A 272 8.83 -5.51 6.59
CA SER A 272 7.42 -5.33 6.25
C SER A 272 6.72 -6.68 6.21
N SER A 273 5.43 -6.70 5.90
CA SER A 273 4.67 -7.94 5.76
C SER A 273 3.84 -7.97 4.49
N LEU A 274 3.64 -9.17 3.96
CA LEU A 274 2.75 -9.46 2.86
C LEU A 274 1.45 -10.02 3.43
N VAL A 275 0.32 -9.39 3.13
CA VAL A 275 -0.99 -9.69 3.69
C VAL A 275 -1.90 -10.26 2.61
N ALA A 276 -2.49 -11.43 2.86
CA ALA A 276 -3.52 -12.03 2.01
C ALA A 276 -4.90 -11.74 2.58
N ARG A 277 -5.81 -11.17 1.76
CA ARG A 277 -7.18 -10.82 2.16
C ARG A 277 -8.24 -11.52 1.30
N ASP A 278 -9.38 -11.79 1.91
CA ASP A 278 -10.57 -12.27 1.20
C ASP A 278 -11.37 -11.12 0.54
N VAL A 279 -12.51 -11.45 -0.07
CA VAL A 279 -13.39 -10.49 -0.76
C VAL A 279 -13.97 -9.45 0.19
N GLU A 280 -14.19 -9.82 1.46
CA GLU A 280 -14.68 -8.93 2.52
C GLU A 280 -13.54 -8.10 3.16
N GLY A 281 -12.30 -8.26 2.72
CA GLY A 281 -11.14 -7.55 3.25
C GLY A 281 -10.53 -8.13 4.52
N ARG A 282 -11.03 -9.30 5.00
CA ARG A 282 -10.48 -9.96 6.22
C ARG A 282 -9.12 -10.57 5.90
N ILE A 283 -8.21 -10.45 6.84
CA ILE A 283 -6.87 -11.03 6.73
C ILE A 283 -6.99 -12.57 6.87
N LEU A 284 -6.49 -13.27 5.87
CA LEU A 284 -6.39 -14.74 5.86
C LEU A 284 -5.01 -15.22 6.30
N ASP A 285 -3.96 -14.48 5.93
CA ASP A 285 -2.57 -14.75 6.31
C ASP A 285 -1.75 -13.45 6.26
N SER A 286 -0.68 -13.41 7.05
CA SER A 286 0.31 -12.34 7.05
C SER A 286 1.71 -12.94 7.22
N LYS A 287 2.59 -12.68 6.25
CA LYS A 287 3.97 -13.18 6.22
C LYS A 287 4.96 -12.03 6.30
N GLN A 288 5.76 -12.04 7.34
CA GLN A 288 6.87 -11.08 7.48
C GLN A 288 7.93 -11.32 6.41
N PHE A 289 8.48 -10.25 5.88
CA PHE A 289 9.64 -10.27 5.01
C PHE A 289 10.57 -9.11 5.33
N SER A 290 11.81 -9.22 4.89
CA SER A 290 12.77 -8.13 5.02
C SER A 290 13.59 -8.00 3.74
N PHE A 291 13.88 -6.76 3.38
CA PHE A 291 14.94 -6.47 2.43
C PHE A 291 16.27 -6.42 3.20
N ALA A 292 17.21 -7.25 2.82
CA ALA A 292 18.58 -7.11 3.31
C ALA A 292 19.17 -5.77 2.84
N ALA A 293 20.17 -5.26 3.56
CA ALA A 293 20.92 -4.09 3.10
C ALA A 293 21.54 -4.38 1.72
N GLY A 294 21.33 -3.51 0.76
CA GLY A 294 21.81 -3.69 -0.61
C GLY A 294 20.94 -4.59 -1.52
N ALA A 295 19.83 -5.17 -1.01
CA ALA A 295 18.91 -5.97 -1.83
C ALA A 295 17.80 -5.11 -2.45
N ASP A 296 17.58 -5.28 -3.74
CA ASP A 296 16.52 -4.64 -4.53
C ASP A 296 15.21 -5.46 -4.56
N LYS A 297 15.26 -6.72 -4.11
CA LYS A 297 14.12 -7.65 -4.13
C LYS A 297 14.02 -8.49 -2.87
N ALA A 298 12.79 -8.83 -2.51
CA ALA A 298 12.46 -9.81 -1.48
C ALA A 298 11.50 -10.84 -2.06
N GLN A 299 11.61 -12.11 -1.60
CA GLN A 299 10.70 -13.19 -2.01
C GLN A 299 9.93 -13.69 -0.81
N VAL A 300 8.62 -13.87 -0.98
CA VAL A 300 7.71 -14.32 0.08
C VAL A 300 6.81 -15.40 -0.46
N ALA A 301 6.73 -16.53 0.25
CA ALA A 301 5.81 -17.61 -0.07
C ALA A 301 4.63 -17.61 0.90
N ILE A 302 3.42 -17.63 0.36
CA ILE A 302 2.18 -17.84 1.11
C ILE A 302 1.80 -19.31 0.96
N ASP A 303 1.95 -20.06 2.04
CA ASP A 303 1.60 -21.49 2.10
C ASP A 303 0.38 -21.67 3.00
N LEU A 304 -0.76 -21.82 2.37
CA LEU A 304 -2.06 -21.97 3.01
C LEU A 304 -2.78 -23.22 2.53
N PRO A 305 -3.56 -23.88 3.41
CA PRO A 305 -4.48 -24.93 2.99
C PRO A 305 -5.36 -24.46 1.82
N ASN A 306 -5.67 -25.38 0.93
CA ASN A 306 -6.36 -25.08 -0.33
C ASN A 306 -7.68 -24.31 -0.15
N ASP A 307 -8.45 -24.66 0.86
CA ASP A 307 -9.74 -24.02 1.13
C ASP A 307 -9.59 -22.54 1.50
N ILE A 308 -8.54 -22.20 2.26
CA ILE A 308 -8.24 -20.83 2.64
C ILE A 308 -7.61 -20.10 1.46
N ARG A 309 -6.69 -20.75 0.74
CA ARG A 309 -6.03 -20.18 -0.44
C ARG A 309 -7.02 -19.74 -1.53
N ASN A 310 -8.05 -20.55 -1.78
CA ASN A 310 -9.08 -20.21 -2.78
C ASN A 310 -9.99 -19.05 -2.38
N ARG A 311 -9.96 -18.64 -1.12
CA ARG A 311 -10.68 -17.47 -0.62
C ARG A 311 -9.88 -16.18 -0.78
N ILE A 312 -8.58 -16.26 -1.07
CA ILE A 312 -7.76 -15.07 -1.29
C ILE A 312 -8.31 -14.32 -2.50
N ALA A 313 -8.71 -13.08 -2.28
CA ALA A 313 -9.12 -12.15 -3.32
C ALA A 313 -7.95 -11.24 -3.72
N ARG A 314 -7.15 -10.80 -2.77
CA ARG A 314 -5.98 -9.95 -3.03
C ARG A 314 -4.85 -10.24 -2.06
N VAL A 315 -3.64 -9.96 -2.54
CA VAL A 315 -2.41 -9.98 -1.75
C VAL A 315 -1.79 -8.60 -1.84
N GLU A 316 -1.43 -8.01 -0.72
CA GLU A 316 -0.92 -6.65 -0.66
C GLU A 316 0.25 -6.56 0.34
N VAL A 317 1.14 -5.61 0.12
CA VAL A 317 2.12 -5.23 1.13
C VAL A 317 1.38 -4.55 2.28
N SER A 318 1.80 -4.79 3.52
CA SER A 318 1.20 -4.10 4.68
C SER A 318 1.35 -2.59 4.50
N ASP A 319 0.25 -1.86 4.76
CA ASP A 319 0.20 -0.42 4.56
C ASP A 319 0.51 0.01 3.11
N ALA A 320 0.06 -0.82 2.14
CA ALA A 320 0.23 -0.53 0.72
C ALA A 320 -0.20 0.90 0.40
N SER A 321 0.73 1.64 -0.16
CA SER A 321 0.58 3.05 -0.51
C SER A 321 0.40 3.27 -2.02
N SER A 322 0.57 2.21 -2.82
CA SER A 322 0.48 2.23 -4.28
C SER A 322 -0.30 1.04 -4.84
N ALA A 323 -0.96 1.26 -5.98
CA ALA A 323 -1.64 0.18 -6.73
C ALA A 323 -0.68 -0.92 -7.21
N ALA A 324 0.61 -0.63 -7.36
CA ALA A 324 1.62 -1.61 -7.74
C ALA A 324 2.01 -2.57 -6.59
N GLU A 325 1.67 -2.23 -5.36
CA GLU A 325 1.89 -3.02 -4.15
C GLU A 325 0.72 -3.97 -3.84
N VAL A 326 -0.30 -3.99 -4.72
CA VAL A 326 -1.49 -4.83 -4.61
C VAL A 326 -1.57 -5.78 -5.78
N PHE A 327 -1.72 -7.08 -5.50
CA PHE A 327 -1.94 -8.13 -6.48
C PHE A 327 -3.34 -8.73 -6.30
N LEU A 328 -4.19 -8.58 -7.30
CA LEU A 328 -5.54 -9.11 -7.33
C LEU A 328 -5.52 -10.56 -7.82
N MET A 329 -6.16 -11.44 -7.07
CA MET A 329 -6.27 -12.86 -7.37
C MET A 329 -7.58 -13.14 -8.12
N ASP A 330 -7.49 -13.83 -9.25
CA ASP A 330 -8.64 -14.26 -10.03
C ASP A 330 -8.72 -15.79 -10.16
N GLU A 331 -9.64 -16.26 -10.99
CA GLU A 331 -9.85 -17.70 -11.19
C GLU A 331 -8.60 -18.44 -11.70
N ARG A 332 -7.62 -17.77 -12.32
CA ARG A 332 -6.37 -18.38 -12.79
C ARG A 332 -5.51 -18.90 -11.63
N TRP A 333 -5.66 -18.33 -10.44
CA TRP A 333 -4.88 -18.64 -9.25
C TRP A 333 -5.62 -19.52 -8.26
N ARG A 334 -6.90 -19.83 -8.52
CA ARG A 334 -7.72 -20.74 -7.74
C ARG A 334 -7.56 -22.17 -8.22
N ARG A 335 -7.56 -23.14 -7.32
CA ARG A 335 -7.66 -24.55 -7.69
C ARG A 335 -9.01 -24.83 -8.31
N ARG A 336 -9.03 -25.58 -9.41
CA ARG A 336 -10.24 -25.87 -10.16
C ARG A 336 -11.14 -26.83 -9.40
N SER A 337 -12.44 -26.61 -9.47
CA SER A 337 -13.43 -27.53 -8.93
C SER A 337 -13.67 -28.67 -9.91
N VAL A 338 -13.50 -29.91 -9.44
CA VAL A 338 -13.75 -31.15 -10.20
C VAL A 338 -14.94 -31.84 -9.61
N GLY A 339 -15.96 -32.12 -10.42
CA GLY A 339 -17.13 -32.92 -10.04
C GLY A 339 -16.87 -34.40 -10.28
N LEU A 340 -17.14 -35.25 -9.31
CA LEU A 340 -17.04 -36.70 -9.42
C LEU A 340 -18.44 -37.30 -9.40
N VAL A 341 -18.79 -38.06 -10.44
CA VAL A 341 -20.04 -38.85 -10.55
C VAL A 341 -19.72 -40.31 -10.65
N SER A 342 -20.31 -41.11 -9.80
CA SER A 342 -20.14 -42.60 -9.82
C SER A 342 -21.30 -43.27 -10.50
N GLY A 343 -20.98 -44.15 -11.43
CA GLY A 343 -21.96 -45.07 -12.00
C GLY A 343 -22.34 -46.27 -11.10
N GLN A 344 -21.63 -46.46 -10.01
CA GLN A 344 -21.90 -47.50 -9.02
C GLN A 344 -22.51 -46.87 -7.78
N ASN A 345 -23.44 -47.60 -7.12
CA ASN A 345 -23.85 -47.26 -5.76
C ASN A 345 -22.60 -47.29 -4.90
N VAL A 346 -22.27 -46.16 -4.27
CA VAL A 346 -21.09 -46.04 -3.39
C VAL A 346 -21.37 -46.94 -2.18
N ASP A 347 -20.93 -48.22 -2.25
CA ASP A 347 -20.86 -49.06 -1.05
C ASP A 347 -19.75 -48.48 -0.19
N SER A 348 -20.17 -47.77 0.85
CA SER A 348 -19.30 -47.11 1.83
C SER A 348 -18.38 -48.03 2.59
N ASP A 349 -18.63 -49.34 2.48
CA ASP A 349 -17.97 -50.36 3.31
C ASP A 349 -16.64 -50.88 2.74
N GLN A 350 -16.31 -50.59 1.46
CA GLN A 350 -15.05 -51.03 0.86
C GLN A 350 -14.39 -49.92 0.01
N PRO A 351 -13.77 -48.91 0.64
CA PRO A 351 -13.19 -47.76 -0.07
C PRO A 351 -12.13 -48.11 -1.12
N LEU A 352 -11.35 -49.15 -0.88
CA LEU A 352 -10.25 -49.59 -1.77
C LEU A 352 -10.71 -50.21 -3.08
N LEU A 353 -11.98 -50.58 -3.22
CA LEU A 353 -12.58 -51.07 -4.47
C LEU A 353 -13.25 -49.94 -5.26
N SER A 354 -13.45 -48.79 -4.64
CA SER A 354 -14.15 -47.68 -5.25
C SER A 354 -13.24 -46.82 -6.14
N SER A 355 -13.61 -46.65 -7.41
CA SER A 355 -12.97 -45.68 -8.32
C SER A 355 -12.97 -44.26 -7.77
N HIS A 356 -13.94 -43.93 -6.93
CA HIS A 356 -14.07 -42.63 -6.30
C HIS A 356 -12.93 -42.34 -5.33
N TYR A 357 -12.54 -43.31 -4.54
CA TYR A 357 -11.44 -43.20 -3.58
C TYR A 357 -10.10 -42.85 -4.26
N TYR A 358 -9.75 -43.57 -5.33
CA TYR A 358 -8.52 -43.35 -6.05
C TYR A 358 -8.50 -41.96 -6.74
N LEU A 359 -9.62 -41.58 -7.36
CA LEU A 359 -9.75 -40.28 -7.98
C LEU A 359 -9.67 -39.13 -6.96
N GLN A 360 -10.35 -39.26 -5.81
CA GLN A 360 -10.30 -38.30 -4.75
C GLN A 360 -8.88 -38.12 -4.24
N LYS A 361 -8.16 -39.20 -3.99
CA LYS A 361 -6.77 -39.18 -3.53
C LYS A 361 -5.82 -38.61 -4.58
N ALA A 362 -5.99 -38.97 -5.84
CA ALA A 362 -5.18 -38.43 -6.93
C ALA A 362 -5.42 -36.93 -7.18
N LEU A 363 -6.64 -36.44 -6.94
CA LEU A 363 -7.03 -35.06 -7.18
C LEU A 363 -6.80 -34.14 -5.97
N GLU A 364 -6.71 -34.69 -4.76
CA GLU A 364 -6.50 -33.92 -3.52
C GLU A 364 -5.36 -32.91 -3.60
N PRO A 365 -4.18 -33.18 -4.20
CA PRO A 365 -3.12 -32.18 -4.34
C PRO A 365 -3.39 -31.12 -5.41
N VAL A 366 -4.24 -31.37 -6.42
CA VAL A 366 -4.33 -30.53 -7.64
C VAL A 366 -5.68 -29.84 -7.84
N ALA A 367 -6.76 -30.33 -7.21
CA ALA A 367 -8.12 -29.84 -7.43
C ALA A 367 -8.98 -29.91 -6.16
N ILE A 368 -10.10 -29.18 -6.18
CA ILE A 368 -11.17 -29.34 -5.18
C ILE A 368 -12.20 -30.33 -5.74
N THR A 369 -12.39 -31.47 -5.10
CA THR A 369 -13.34 -32.46 -5.53
C THR A 369 -14.71 -32.25 -4.89
N LYS A 370 -15.77 -32.31 -5.70
CA LYS A 370 -17.18 -32.31 -5.28
C LYS A 370 -17.82 -33.58 -5.79
N THR A 371 -18.52 -34.29 -4.94
CA THR A 371 -19.25 -35.51 -5.30
C THR A 371 -20.74 -35.22 -5.34
N GLY A 372 -21.46 -35.73 -6.35
CA GLY A 372 -22.90 -35.50 -6.51
C GLY A 372 -23.43 -36.02 -7.83
N GLU A 373 -24.71 -35.79 -8.08
CA GLU A 373 -25.37 -36.08 -9.35
C GLU A 373 -25.00 -34.96 -10.40
N ILE A 374 -25.18 -35.27 -11.69
CA ILE A 374 -24.78 -34.41 -12.80
C ILE A 374 -25.40 -33.00 -12.68
N ASP A 375 -26.71 -32.91 -12.38
CA ASP A 375 -27.41 -31.65 -12.25
C ASP A 375 -26.87 -30.82 -11.10
N GLN A 376 -26.68 -31.38 -9.92
CA GLN A 376 -26.12 -30.71 -8.74
C GLN A 376 -24.72 -30.16 -8.98
N LEU A 377 -23.89 -30.95 -9.68
CA LEU A 377 -22.51 -30.57 -9.97
C LEU A 377 -22.43 -29.45 -11.02
N LEU A 378 -23.33 -29.45 -12.00
CA LEU A 378 -23.42 -28.39 -12.99
C LEU A 378 -23.85 -27.05 -12.35
N ASP A 379 -24.73 -27.08 -11.36
CA ASP A 379 -25.13 -25.91 -10.57
C ASP A 379 -23.99 -25.43 -9.64
N ALA A 380 -23.10 -26.33 -9.24
CA ALA A 380 -21.95 -26.04 -8.36
C ALA A 380 -20.75 -25.38 -9.08
N SER A 381 -20.89 -24.94 -10.33
CA SER A 381 -19.86 -24.24 -11.13
C SER A 381 -18.53 -25.00 -11.22
N ILE A 382 -18.58 -26.28 -11.55
CA ILE A 382 -17.38 -27.10 -11.79
C ILE A 382 -16.78 -26.82 -13.16
N SER A 383 -15.46 -26.97 -13.29
CA SER A 383 -14.70 -26.80 -14.55
C SER A 383 -14.46 -28.13 -15.25
N VAL A 384 -14.34 -29.20 -14.50
CA VAL A 384 -14.13 -30.58 -14.97
C VAL A 384 -15.13 -31.49 -14.31
N MET A 385 -15.73 -32.40 -15.08
CA MET A 385 -16.59 -33.47 -14.56
C MET A 385 -15.98 -34.82 -14.92
N ILE A 386 -15.84 -35.69 -13.94
CA ILE A 386 -15.30 -37.02 -14.10
C ILE A 386 -16.42 -38.03 -13.84
N LEU A 387 -16.71 -38.89 -14.82
CA LEU A 387 -17.69 -39.94 -14.77
C LEU A 387 -16.97 -41.29 -14.71
N THR A 388 -17.23 -42.08 -13.64
CA THR A 388 -16.66 -43.42 -13.46
C THR A 388 -17.68 -44.51 -13.80
N ASP A 389 -17.47 -45.17 -14.91
CA ASP A 389 -18.33 -46.27 -15.44
C ASP A 389 -19.83 -45.91 -15.44
N VAL A 390 -20.15 -44.67 -15.83
CA VAL A 390 -21.52 -44.22 -16.06
C VAL A 390 -21.92 -44.72 -17.45
N GLY A 391 -23.05 -45.41 -17.56
CA GLY A 391 -23.58 -45.88 -18.84
C GLY A 391 -24.07 -44.72 -19.74
N ARG A 392 -25.16 -44.96 -20.46
CA ARG A 392 -25.72 -43.94 -21.38
C ARG A 392 -26.39 -42.81 -20.59
N ILE A 393 -26.04 -41.55 -20.92
CA ILE A 393 -26.64 -40.35 -20.34
C ILE A 393 -27.86 -39.96 -21.17
N ILE A 394 -29.03 -39.82 -20.54
CA ILE A 394 -30.32 -39.55 -21.20
C ILE A 394 -31.05 -38.36 -20.56
N GLY A 395 -32.06 -37.86 -21.25
CA GLY A 395 -33.00 -36.91 -20.68
C GLY A 395 -32.43 -35.50 -20.49
N ARG A 396 -32.69 -34.87 -19.35
CA ARG A 396 -32.31 -33.51 -19.01
C ARG A 396 -30.79 -33.37 -18.90
N ASP A 397 -30.15 -34.29 -18.23
CA ASP A 397 -28.70 -34.27 -18.00
C ASP A 397 -27.90 -34.26 -19.31
N ARG A 398 -28.40 -34.99 -20.33
CA ARG A 398 -27.76 -34.99 -21.65
C ARG A 398 -27.71 -33.59 -22.27
N ASN A 399 -28.80 -32.84 -22.18
CA ASN A 399 -28.86 -31.48 -22.80
C ASN A 399 -28.06 -30.46 -21.99
N GLN A 400 -28.10 -30.54 -20.69
CA GLN A 400 -27.32 -29.66 -19.81
C GLN A 400 -25.82 -29.92 -19.98
N LEU A 401 -25.40 -31.17 -19.98
CA LEU A 401 -24.01 -31.58 -20.14
C LEU A 401 -23.46 -31.16 -21.52
N LYS A 402 -24.26 -31.32 -22.59
CA LYS A 402 -23.89 -30.85 -23.92
C LYS A 402 -23.63 -29.36 -23.93
N THR A 403 -24.55 -28.57 -23.37
CA THR A 403 -24.43 -27.10 -23.30
C THR A 403 -23.21 -26.70 -22.47
N TRP A 404 -22.93 -27.41 -21.37
CA TRP A 404 -21.80 -27.13 -20.49
C TRP A 404 -20.45 -27.43 -21.19
N ILE A 405 -20.35 -28.54 -21.93
CA ILE A 405 -19.16 -28.88 -22.72
C ILE A 405 -18.94 -27.81 -23.82
N ASP A 406 -20.01 -27.48 -24.57
CA ASP A 406 -19.93 -26.47 -25.64
C ASP A 406 -19.47 -25.10 -25.13
N LYS A 407 -19.71 -24.79 -23.85
CA LYS A 407 -19.25 -23.57 -23.16
C LYS A 407 -17.81 -23.63 -22.63
N GLY A 408 -17.14 -24.78 -22.66
CA GLY A 408 -15.73 -24.91 -22.24
C GLY A 408 -15.50 -25.92 -21.11
N GLY A 409 -16.52 -26.65 -20.66
CA GLY A 409 -16.37 -27.71 -19.68
C GLY A 409 -15.58 -28.90 -20.22
N VAL A 410 -14.80 -29.56 -19.36
CA VAL A 410 -14.06 -30.78 -19.71
C VAL A 410 -14.75 -32.00 -19.06
N LEU A 411 -15.25 -32.88 -19.91
CA LEU A 411 -15.82 -34.12 -19.49
C LEU A 411 -14.78 -35.25 -19.61
N VAL A 412 -14.42 -35.88 -18.49
CA VAL A 412 -13.54 -37.05 -18.43
C VAL A 412 -14.39 -38.27 -18.12
N ARG A 413 -14.25 -39.31 -18.91
CA ARG A 413 -14.92 -40.59 -18.66
C ARG A 413 -13.91 -41.71 -18.44
N PHE A 414 -14.14 -42.49 -17.42
CA PHE A 414 -13.45 -43.78 -17.23
C PHE A 414 -14.36 -44.85 -17.73
N ALA A 415 -13.83 -45.68 -18.60
CA ALA A 415 -14.57 -46.83 -19.11
C ALA A 415 -14.69 -47.93 -18.06
N GLY A 416 -15.74 -48.70 -18.20
CA GLY A 416 -16.00 -49.88 -17.39
C GLY A 416 -17.09 -50.75 -18.02
N PRO A 417 -17.58 -51.77 -17.32
CA PRO A 417 -18.58 -52.71 -17.86
C PRO A 417 -19.88 -52.05 -18.32
N LYS A 418 -20.38 -51.01 -17.61
CA LYS A 418 -21.64 -50.35 -17.98
C LYS A 418 -21.50 -49.54 -19.26
N LEU A 419 -20.39 -48.77 -19.41
CA LEU A 419 -20.13 -48.04 -20.63
C LEU A 419 -19.85 -48.93 -21.82
N ALA A 420 -19.14 -50.06 -21.60
CA ALA A 420 -18.87 -51.03 -22.64
C ALA A 420 -20.14 -51.68 -23.22
N GLN A 421 -21.18 -51.86 -22.37
CA GLN A 421 -22.46 -52.45 -22.79
C GLN A 421 -23.42 -51.50 -23.46
N SER A 422 -23.47 -50.24 -22.99
CA SER A 422 -24.58 -49.32 -23.37
C SER A 422 -24.22 -48.37 -24.50
N GLY A 423 -22.97 -48.06 -24.71
CA GLY A 423 -22.51 -46.99 -25.65
C GLY A 423 -23.13 -45.64 -25.30
N ASP A 424 -22.47 -44.55 -25.61
CA ASP A 424 -22.96 -43.20 -25.36
C ASP A 424 -22.42 -42.21 -26.42
N ASP A 425 -23.12 -41.07 -26.59
CA ASP A 425 -22.72 -39.98 -27.50
C ASP A 425 -21.64 -39.08 -26.88
N PHE A 426 -21.43 -39.14 -25.55
CA PHE A 426 -20.42 -38.37 -24.83
C PHE A 426 -19.10 -39.15 -24.69
N VAL A 427 -18.65 -39.71 -25.78
CA VAL A 427 -17.32 -40.34 -25.95
C VAL A 427 -16.64 -39.77 -27.20
N PRO A 428 -15.30 -39.57 -27.17
CA PRO A 428 -14.57 -38.99 -28.32
C PRO A 428 -14.52 -39.92 -29.54
N VAL A 429 -14.64 -41.21 -29.32
CA VAL A 429 -14.58 -42.26 -30.35
C VAL A 429 -15.70 -43.28 -30.16
N ARG A 430 -16.14 -43.89 -31.24
CA ARG A 430 -17.07 -45.05 -31.14
C ARG A 430 -16.41 -46.22 -30.46
N LEU A 431 -17.13 -46.82 -29.53
CA LEU A 431 -16.67 -48.01 -28.83
C LEU A 431 -17.14 -49.24 -29.57
N ARG A 432 -16.29 -50.22 -29.58
CA ARG A 432 -16.58 -51.50 -30.26
C ARG A 432 -17.67 -52.25 -29.50
N THR A 433 -18.81 -52.45 -30.15
CA THR A 433 -19.90 -53.29 -29.67
C THR A 433 -19.77 -54.63 -30.34
N GLY A 434 -19.60 -55.72 -29.57
CA GLY A 434 -19.47 -57.07 -30.11
C GLY A 434 -20.45 -58.02 -29.46
N ASN A 435 -21.04 -58.98 -30.27
CA ASN A 435 -21.97 -60.02 -29.85
C ASN A 435 -21.31 -61.18 -29.07
N ARG A 436 -20.10 -60.98 -28.54
CA ARG A 436 -19.42 -61.97 -27.73
C ARG A 436 -19.20 -61.46 -26.30
N VAL A 437 -19.52 -62.31 -25.40
CA VAL A 437 -19.43 -62.42 -23.94
C VAL A 437 -18.64 -61.38 -23.11
N LEU A 438 -17.90 -60.45 -23.69
CA LEU A 438 -17.15 -59.37 -23.05
C LEU A 438 -17.56 -57.98 -23.49
N ALA A 439 -18.72 -57.86 -24.19
CA ALA A 439 -19.35 -56.57 -24.48
C ALA A 439 -18.36 -55.43 -24.86
N GLY A 440 -17.42 -55.67 -25.75
CA GLY A 440 -16.44 -54.67 -26.21
C GLY A 440 -15.23 -54.46 -25.30
N ALA A 441 -15.11 -55.13 -24.18
CA ALA A 441 -13.90 -55.17 -23.37
C ALA A 441 -12.93 -56.26 -23.83
N MET A 442 -11.64 -56.02 -23.78
CA MET A 442 -10.58 -56.97 -24.10
C MET A 442 -9.65 -57.13 -22.91
N THR A 443 -9.34 -58.40 -22.56
CA THR A 443 -8.35 -58.76 -21.54
C THR A 443 -7.15 -59.40 -22.24
N TRP A 444 -5.96 -58.95 -21.91
CA TRP A 444 -4.72 -59.56 -22.41
C TRP A 444 -4.26 -60.67 -21.47
N SER A 445 -3.68 -61.71 -22.08
CA SER A 445 -3.05 -62.80 -21.32
C SER A 445 -1.78 -62.35 -20.59
N THR A 446 -1.08 -61.34 -21.16
CA THR A 446 0.04 -60.65 -20.54
C THR A 446 -0.30 -59.16 -20.48
N PRO A 447 -0.27 -58.49 -19.31
CA PRO A 447 -0.53 -57.07 -19.19
C PRO A 447 0.41 -56.26 -20.10
N LEU A 448 -0.11 -55.16 -20.69
CA LEU A 448 0.65 -54.32 -21.64
C LEU A 448 1.07 -53.00 -20.99
N PRO A 449 2.30 -52.54 -21.23
CA PRO A 449 2.74 -51.21 -20.81
C PRO A 449 2.26 -50.10 -21.79
N LEU A 450 2.40 -48.85 -21.33
CA LEU A 450 2.14 -47.66 -22.16
C LEU A 450 3.32 -47.41 -23.07
N MET A 451 3.03 -46.94 -24.29
CA MET A 451 4.02 -46.37 -25.21
C MET A 451 4.39 -44.92 -24.76
N PRO A 452 5.60 -44.43 -25.14
CA PRO A 452 5.94 -43.03 -24.98
C PRO A 452 4.89 -42.12 -25.66
N PHE A 453 4.57 -41.03 -24.98
CA PHE A 453 3.55 -40.09 -25.47
C PHE A 453 4.03 -39.26 -26.67
N GLU A 454 3.20 -39.20 -27.70
CA GLU A 454 3.48 -38.38 -28.89
C GLU A 454 3.57 -36.88 -28.57
N GLU A 455 4.30 -36.10 -29.39
CA GLU A 455 4.46 -34.64 -29.20
C GLU A 455 3.13 -33.88 -29.24
N THR A 456 2.14 -34.40 -29.98
CA THR A 456 0.79 -33.82 -30.07
C THR A 456 -0.07 -34.10 -28.85
N SER A 457 0.34 -35.01 -28.00
CA SER A 457 -0.38 -35.36 -26.77
C SER A 457 -0.11 -34.33 -25.66
N PRO A 458 -1.13 -33.94 -24.88
CA PRO A 458 -0.92 -33.14 -23.67
C PRO A 458 -0.07 -33.86 -22.62
N PHE A 459 0.14 -35.16 -22.76
CA PHE A 459 0.96 -35.97 -21.87
C PHE A 459 2.43 -36.06 -22.27
N HIS A 460 2.82 -35.45 -23.38
CA HIS A 460 4.20 -35.42 -23.84
C HIS A 460 5.18 -34.97 -22.74
N GLY A 461 6.28 -35.71 -22.58
CA GLY A 461 7.32 -35.43 -21.58
C GLY A 461 7.02 -35.97 -20.18
N LEU A 462 5.87 -36.61 -19.93
CA LEU A 462 5.66 -37.30 -18.66
C LEU A 462 6.45 -38.64 -18.63
N PRO A 463 7.16 -38.92 -17.52
CA PRO A 463 7.83 -40.18 -17.36
C PRO A 463 6.81 -41.32 -17.18
N ILE A 464 6.99 -42.43 -17.88
CA ILE A 464 6.14 -43.62 -17.79
C ILE A 464 6.89 -44.62 -16.92
N PRO A 465 6.36 -45.00 -15.71
CA PRO A 465 6.95 -46.00 -14.88
C PRO A 465 6.74 -47.39 -15.50
N ASP A 466 7.74 -48.28 -15.40
CA ASP A 466 7.71 -49.63 -15.97
C ASP A 466 6.70 -50.57 -15.30
N ASP A 467 6.24 -50.22 -14.08
CA ASP A 467 5.28 -50.98 -13.28
C ASP A 467 3.81 -50.65 -13.61
N VAL A 468 3.57 -49.68 -14.52
CA VAL A 468 2.22 -49.30 -14.94
C VAL A 468 1.78 -50.20 -16.10
N LEU A 469 1.01 -51.24 -15.77
CA LEU A 469 0.52 -52.21 -16.71
C LEU A 469 -1.01 -52.19 -16.84
N ILE A 470 -1.49 -52.35 -18.08
CA ILE A 470 -2.92 -52.42 -18.39
C ILE A 470 -3.32 -53.86 -18.67
N ARG A 471 -4.28 -54.36 -17.90
CA ARG A 471 -4.79 -55.73 -17.99
C ARG A 471 -6.05 -55.83 -18.82
N GLN A 472 -6.88 -54.82 -18.79
CA GLN A 472 -8.16 -54.78 -19.51
C GLN A 472 -8.50 -53.37 -20.00
N GLN A 473 -9.14 -53.27 -21.15
CA GLN A 473 -9.64 -52.00 -21.70
C GLN A 473 -10.92 -52.18 -22.53
N VAL A 474 -11.65 -51.09 -22.76
CA VAL A 474 -12.72 -51.03 -23.75
C VAL A 474 -12.12 -50.59 -25.07
N LEU A 475 -12.32 -51.37 -26.15
CA LEU A 475 -11.73 -51.08 -27.46
C LEU A 475 -12.47 -49.96 -28.21
N ALA A 476 -11.71 -49.08 -28.84
CA ALA A 476 -12.24 -48.13 -29.82
C ALA A 476 -12.54 -48.87 -31.17
N GLU A 477 -13.59 -48.42 -31.86
CA GLU A 477 -13.86 -48.88 -33.22
C GLU A 477 -12.82 -48.23 -34.18
N PRO A 478 -12.18 -49.05 -35.06
CA PRO A 478 -11.22 -48.51 -36.01
C PRO A 478 -11.86 -47.45 -36.93
N SER A 479 -11.27 -46.29 -37.00
CA SER A 479 -11.69 -45.21 -37.89
C SER A 479 -10.48 -44.41 -38.39
N ALA A 480 -10.61 -43.70 -39.54
CA ALA A 480 -9.54 -42.88 -40.08
C ALA A 480 -9.09 -41.77 -39.16
N SER A 481 -10.00 -41.25 -38.29
CA SER A 481 -9.73 -40.17 -37.32
C SER A 481 -9.28 -40.69 -35.94
N LEU A 482 -9.13 -41.99 -35.74
CA LEU A 482 -8.76 -42.52 -34.43
C LEU A 482 -7.37 -42.09 -34.00
N SER A 483 -6.43 -42.03 -34.93
CA SER A 483 -5.05 -41.59 -34.66
C SER A 483 -5.01 -40.18 -34.12
N ASP A 484 -5.73 -39.25 -34.76
CA ASP A 484 -5.75 -37.80 -34.39
C ASP A 484 -6.44 -37.54 -33.06
N ARG A 485 -7.27 -38.51 -32.60
CA ARG A 485 -7.97 -38.41 -31.33
C ARG A 485 -7.30 -39.18 -30.19
N THR A 486 -6.16 -39.84 -30.44
CA THR A 486 -5.48 -40.67 -29.47
C THR A 486 -4.37 -39.89 -28.76
N TRP A 487 -4.45 -39.79 -27.44
CA TRP A 487 -3.45 -39.13 -26.63
C TRP A 487 -2.45 -40.09 -25.98
N ALA A 488 -2.87 -41.33 -25.74
CA ALA A 488 -2.00 -42.38 -25.21
C ALA A 488 -2.34 -43.74 -25.83
N ARG A 489 -1.29 -44.56 -26.10
CA ARG A 489 -1.37 -45.91 -26.69
C ARG A 489 -0.68 -46.92 -25.81
N LEU A 490 -1.11 -48.19 -25.92
CA LEU A 490 -0.39 -49.31 -25.40
C LEU A 490 0.67 -49.80 -26.41
N GLU A 491 1.57 -50.69 -25.98
CA GLU A 491 2.66 -51.24 -26.81
C GLU A 491 2.14 -51.95 -28.07
N ASP A 492 0.94 -52.49 -28.06
CA ASP A 492 0.27 -53.11 -29.23
C ASP A 492 -0.36 -52.06 -30.18
N GLY A 493 -0.22 -50.76 -29.89
CA GLY A 493 -0.77 -49.66 -30.67
C GLY A 493 -2.24 -49.33 -30.38
N THR A 494 -2.91 -50.07 -29.49
CA THR A 494 -4.30 -49.75 -29.13
C THR A 494 -4.40 -48.50 -28.24
N PRO A 495 -5.42 -47.64 -28.48
CA PRO A 495 -5.58 -46.40 -27.73
C PRO A 495 -6.09 -46.67 -26.30
N ILE A 496 -5.42 -46.12 -25.31
CA ILE A 496 -5.84 -46.16 -23.91
C ILE A 496 -6.45 -44.81 -23.42
N VAL A 497 -6.05 -43.69 -24.03
CA VAL A 497 -6.69 -42.41 -23.80
C VAL A 497 -7.02 -41.78 -25.16
N THR A 498 -8.29 -41.44 -25.35
CA THR A 498 -8.77 -40.73 -26.51
C THR A 498 -9.47 -39.45 -26.13
N ALA A 499 -9.41 -38.42 -26.97
CA ALA A 499 -10.02 -37.13 -26.72
C ALA A 499 -10.55 -36.46 -28.01
N GLU A 500 -11.58 -35.64 -27.82
CA GLU A 500 -12.18 -34.84 -28.90
C GLU A 500 -12.52 -33.45 -28.37
N LYS A 501 -12.16 -32.42 -29.12
CA LYS A 501 -12.61 -31.07 -28.85
C LYS A 501 -14.05 -30.90 -29.30
N ARG A 502 -14.95 -30.45 -28.39
CA ARG A 502 -16.36 -30.20 -28.73
C ARG A 502 -16.76 -28.83 -28.27
N GLY A 503 -17.07 -27.93 -29.24
CA GLY A 503 -17.28 -26.51 -28.95
C GLY A 503 -16.00 -25.88 -28.38
N LYS A 504 -16.12 -25.29 -27.18
CA LYS A 504 -14.97 -24.73 -26.45
C LYS A 504 -14.37 -25.72 -25.43
N GLY A 505 -15.04 -26.84 -25.18
CA GLY A 505 -14.62 -27.84 -24.18
C GLY A 505 -14.02 -29.10 -24.81
N TRP A 506 -13.83 -30.10 -23.96
CA TRP A 506 -13.21 -31.36 -24.31
C TRP A 506 -14.02 -32.57 -23.80
N LEU A 507 -14.05 -33.59 -24.62
CA LEU A 507 -14.42 -34.96 -24.21
C LEU A 507 -13.14 -35.78 -24.13
N VAL A 508 -12.87 -36.39 -22.99
CA VAL A 508 -11.71 -37.26 -22.76
C VAL A 508 -12.23 -38.64 -22.26
N LEU A 509 -11.76 -39.69 -22.87
CA LEU A 509 -12.06 -41.04 -22.45
C LEU A 509 -10.79 -41.80 -22.10
N ILE A 510 -10.71 -42.31 -20.88
CA ILE A 510 -9.73 -43.29 -20.44
C ILE A 510 -10.38 -44.64 -20.57
N HIS A 511 -9.84 -45.50 -21.42
CA HIS A 511 -10.42 -46.76 -21.82
C HIS A 511 -10.30 -47.87 -20.76
N ALA A 512 -9.90 -47.50 -19.54
CA ALA A 512 -9.81 -48.39 -18.36
C ALA A 512 -10.60 -47.81 -17.19
N THR A 513 -10.77 -48.59 -16.14
CA THR A 513 -11.41 -48.16 -14.89
C THR A 513 -10.47 -47.24 -14.07
N ALA A 514 -11.04 -46.41 -13.19
CA ALA A 514 -10.27 -45.58 -12.28
C ALA A 514 -9.86 -46.24 -11.00
N ASN A 515 -10.01 -47.57 -10.93
CA ASN A 515 -9.58 -48.41 -9.79
C ASN A 515 -8.58 -49.48 -10.27
N ALA A 516 -8.16 -50.34 -9.37
CA ALA A 516 -7.15 -51.36 -9.61
C ALA A 516 -7.62 -52.55 -10.48
N ASP A 517 -8.89 -52.64 -10.85
CA ASP A 517 -9.43 -53.83 -11.50
C ASP A 517 -8.82 -54.10 -12.88
N TRP A 518 -8.64 -53.03 -13.67
CA TRP A 518 -8.22 -53.12 -15.07
C TRP A 518 -6.79 -52.64 -15.32
N SER A 519 -6.19 -51.90 -14.40
CA SER A 519 -4.82 -51.32 -14.59
C SER A 519 -4.15 -50.98 -13.28
N ASP A 520 -2.82 -50.85 -13.31
CA ASP A 520 -2.02 -50.34 -12.20
C ASP A 520 -1.90 -48.80 -12.24
N LEU A 521 -2.45 -48.15 -13.30
CA LEU A 521 -2.41 -46.70 -13.49
C LEU A 521 -2.85 -45.91 -12.26
N PRO A 522 -3.97 -46.24 -11.54
CA PRO A 522 -4.42 -45.49 -10.37
C PRO A 522 -3.45 -45.49 -9.18
N PHE A 523 -2.46 -46.37 -9.16
CA PHE A 523 -1.44 -46.44 -8.12
C PHE A 523 -0.19 -45.64 -8.43
N SER A 524 -0.10 -45.09 -9.62
CA SER A 524 1.12 -44.42 -10.11
C SER A 524 1.06 -42.88 -9.97
N GLY A 525 2.23 -42.25 -9.79
CA GLY A 525 2.36 -40.80 -9.92
C GLY A 525 2.00 -40.29 -11.31
N LEU A 526 2.14 -41.13 -12.34
CA LEU A 526 1.72 -40.80 -13.72
C LEU A 526 0.21 -40.51 -13.77
N PHE A 527 -0.63 -41.21 -13.02
CA PHE A 527 -2.07 -40.98 -12.96
C PHE A 527 -2.41 -39.56 -12.49
N VAL A 528 -1.74 -39.13 -11.42
CA VAL A 528 -1.91 -37.76 -10.88
C VAL A 528 -1.51 -36.73 -11.93
N SER A 529 -0.34 -36.90 -12.56
CA SER A 529 0.18 -35.98 -13.57
C SER A 529 -0.70 -35.93 -14.85
N MET A 530 -1.25 -37.07 -15.28
CA MET A 530 -2.19 -37.12 -16.39
C MET A 530 -3.49 -36.37 -16.05
N LEU A 531 -4.07 -36.61 -14.88
CA LEU A 531 -5.28 -35.90 -14.43
C LEU A 531 -5.01 -34.37 -14.32
N GLU A 532 -3.88 -33.98 -13.79
CA GLU A 532 -3.47 -32.57 -13.70
C GLU A 532 -3.42 -31.94 -15.10
N ARG A 533 -2.79 -32.60 -16.11
CA ARG A 533 -2.74 -32.11 -17.48
C ARG A 533 -4.14 -31.96 -18.08
N VAL A 534 -5.04 -32.92 -17.84
CA VAL A 534 -6.43 -32.86 -18.32
C VAL A 534 -7.22 -31.74 -17.63
N ILE A 535 -7.05 -31.55 -16.32
CA ILE A 535 -7.68 -30.46 -15.58
C ILE A 535 -7.19 -29.11 -16.12
N ASN A 536 -5.93 -29.01 -16.47
CA ASN A 536 -5.35 -27.78 -17.04
C ASN A 536 -5.90 -27.43 -18.43
N LEU A 537 -6.49 -28.38 -19.17
CA LEU A 537 -7.22 -28.09 -20.42
C LEU A 537 -8.56 -27.39 -20.19
N ALA A 538 -9.16 -27.55 -19.02
CA ALA A 538 -10.34 -26.80 -18.69
C ALA A 538 -9.95 -25.32 -18.57
N HIS A 539 -10.11 -24.56 -19.63
CA HIS A 539 -10.27 -23.13 -19.53
C HIS A 539 -11.52 -22.94 -18.67
N GLY A 540 -11.38 -22.48 -17.43
CA GLY A 540 -12.55 -22.32 -16.56
C GLY A 540 -13.71 -21.77 -17.41
N VAL A 541 -14.97 -22.06 -17.05
CA VAL A 541 -16.15 -21.61 -17.83
C VAL A 541 -16.24 -20.08 -17.74
N THR A 542 -15.16 -19.42 -18.07
CA THR A 542 -15.08 -18.03 -18.45
C THR A 542 -15.29 -18.04 -19.95
N PRO A 543 -16.32 -17.41 -20.46
CA PRO A 543 -16.32 -17.04 -21.84
C PRO A 543 -15.23 -15.97 -22.02
N VAL A 544 -13.95 -16.38 -22.09
CA VAL A 544 -12.99 -15.62 -22.87
C VAL A 544 -13.44 -15.87 -24.29
N THR A 545 -14.32 -15.03 -24.75
CA THR A 545 -14.60 -14.85 -26.16
C THR A 545 -13.26 -14.55 -26.82
N GLU A 546 -12.65 -15.53 -27.48
CA GLU A 546 -11.74 -15.28 -28.58
C GLU A 546 -12.59 -14.63 -29.70
N GLY A 547 -12.81 -13.38 -29.58
CA GLY A 547 -13.64 -12.59 -30.46
C GLY A 547 -14.10 -11.38 -29.69
N THR A 548 -13.54 -10.21 -29.94
CA THR A 548 -14.07 -8.85 -29.72
C THR A 548 -14.96 -8.61 -28.48
N GLY A 549 -15.01 -9.52 -27.53
CA GLY A 549 -15.82 -9.43 -26.32
C GLY A 549 -15.09 -8.62 -25.27
N GLU A 550 -15.47 -7.37 -25.17
CA GLU A 550 -15.07 -6.43 -24.15
C GLU A 550 -15.60 -6.87 -22.79
N LEU A 551 -14.72 -7.13 -21.80
CA LEU A 551 -15.10 -7.46 -20.44
C LEU A 551 -15.43 -6.20 -19.67
N LYS A 552 -16.62 -6.14 -19.09
CA LYS A 552 -17.08 -5.00 -18.27
C LYS A 552 -16.28 -4.92 -16.98
N ALA A 553 -15.87 -3.71 -16.58
CA ALA A 553 -15.26 -3.47 -15.30
C ALA A 553 -16.23 -3.72 -14.14
N LEU A 554 -15.80 -4.44 -13.14
CA LEU A 554 -16.53 -4.69 -11.88
C LEU A 554 -16.06 -3.79 -10.76
N GLN A 555 -14.75 -3.70 -10.58
CA GLN A 555 -14.09 -2.84 -9.59
C GLN A 555 -12.74 -2.38 -10.15
N HIS A 556 -12.30 -1.18 -9.75
CA HIS A 556 -10.99 -0.64 -10.11
C HIS A 556 -10.14 -0.45 -8.85
N LEU A 557 -8.82 -0.57 -9.00
CA LEU A 557 -7.88 -0.03 -8.02
C LEU A 557 -7.71 1.47 -8.27
N ASP A 558 -7.76 2.28 -7.23
CA ASP A 558 -7.21 3.63 -7.27
C ASP A 558 -5.66 3.59 -7.17
N ALA A 559 -5.02 4.74 -7.29
CA ALA A 559 -3.56 4.79 -7.23
C ALA A 559 -2.98 4.34 -5.87
N PHE A 560 -3.77 4.43 -4.80
CA PHE A 560 -3.39 4.00 -3.44
C PHE A 560 -3.63 2.50 -3.18
N GLY A 561 -4.03 1.74 -4.21
CA GLY A 561 -4.30 0.30 -4.06
C GLY A 561 -5.66 -0.05 -3.44
N ARG A 562 -6.61 0.89 -3.37
CA ARG A 562 -7.94 0.65 -2.83
C ARG A 562 -8.91 0.29 -3.94
N LEU A 563 -9.70 -0.78 -3.74
CA LEU A 563 -10.76 -1.17 -4.67
C LEU A 563 -11.94 -0.21 -4.56
N GLN A 564 -12.37 0.32 -5.71
CA GLN A 564 -13.50 1.22 -5.84
C GLN A 564 -14.47 0.73 -6.90
N ASN A 565 -15.74 1.11 -6.77
CA ASN A 565 -16.73 0.85 -7.82
C ASN A 565 -16.42 1.70 -9.06
N PRO A 566 -16.65 1.17 -10.29
CA PRO A 566 -16.38 1.92 -11.51
C PRO A 566 -17.21 3.20 -11.55
N GLN A 567 -16.54 4.34 -11.68
CA GLN A 567 -17.20 5.63 -11.88
C GLN A 567 -17.27 5.91 -13.40
N GLY A 568 -18.49 6.18 -13.91
CA GLY A 568 -18.72 6.51 -15.31
C GLY A 568 -19.01 5.31 -16.23
N SER A 569 -18.92 5.52 -17.55
CA SER A 569 -19.08 4.47 -18.55
C SER A 569 -17.98 3.43 -18.38
N ALA A 570 -18.36 2.28 -17.83
CA ALA A 570 -17.45 1.18 -17.59
C ALA A 570 -16.79 0.76 -18.89
N ARG A 571 -15.47 0.97 -18.97
CA ARG A 571 -14.67 0.58 -20.12
C ARG A 571 -14.38 -0.90 -20.05
N THR A 572 -14.12 -1.48 -21.18
CA THR A 572 -14.10 -2.90 -21.40
C THR A 572 -12.66 -3.38 -21.61
N LEU A 573 -12.30 -4.53 -21.03
CA LEU A 573 -10.99 -5.13 -21.20
C LEU A 573 -10.96 -5.92 -22.51
N GLY A 574 -10.07 -5.54 -23.43
CA GLY A 574 -9.77 -6.34 -24.62
C GLY A 574 -8.83 -7.51 -24.32
N PRO A 575 -8.66 -8.47 -25.25
CA PRO A 575 -7.96 -9.75 -25.04
C PRO A 575 -6.46 -9.64 -24.71
N LYS A 576 -5.82 -8.49 -24.90
CA LYS A 576 -4.41 -8.22 -24.55
C LYS A 576 -4.29 -6.86 -23.84
N GLY A 577 -5.07 -6.68 -22.78
CA GLY A 577 -5.13 -5.41 -22.08
C GLY A 577 -3.88 -5.12 -21.24
N LEU A 578 -3.09 -4.13 -21.66
CA LEU A 578 -2.14 -3.45 -20.77
C LEU A 578 -2.90 -2.42 -19.93
N VAL A 579 -2.38 -2.13 -18.74
CA VAL A 579 -2.92 -1.07 -17.88
C VAL A 579 -2.80 0.27 -18.60
N ALA A 580 -3.92 0.98 -18.72
CA ALA A 580 -4.03 2.25 -19.40
C ALA A 580 -5.22 3.06 -18.82
N PRO A 581 -5.37 4.34 -19.15
CA PRO A 581 -6.50 5.14 -18.65
C PRO A 581 -7.88 4.56 -18.95
N ASP A 582 -8.04 3.85 -20.08
CA ASP A 582 -9.27 3.14 -20.46
C ASP A 582 -9.41 1.77 -19.80
N ARG A 583 -8.34 1.27 -19.23
CA ARG A 583 -8.23 -0.06 -18.61
C ARG A 583 -7.43 0.03 -17.31
N PRO A 584 -7.96 0.69 -16.29
CA PRO A 584 -7.31 0.76 -14.98
C PRO A 584 -7.15 -0.63 -14.36
N PRO A 585 -6.17 -0.85 -13.47
CA PRO A 585 -6.05 -2.12 -12.76
C PRO A 585 -7.32 -2.39 -11.96
N GLY A 586 -7.76 -3.66 -11.89
CA GLY A 586 -9.02 -4.01 -11.23
C GLY A 586 -9.57 -5.36 -11.67
N TYR A 587 -10.83 -5.62 -11.31
CA TYR A 587 -11.58 -6.81 -11.72
C TYR A 587 -12.52 -6.50 -12.89
N TYR A 588 -12.52 -7.39 -13.87
CA TYR A 588 -13.32 -7.32 -15.09
C TYR A 588 -14.09 -8.61 -15.30
N GLY A 589 -15.23 -8.55 -16.02
CA GLY A 589 -16.03 -9.72 -16.38
C GLY A 589 -17.40 -9.76 -15.71
N SER A 590 -17.76 -10.89 -15.11
CA SER A 590 -18.98 -11.10 -14.34
C SER A 590 -18.66 -11.57 -12.92
N ILE A 591 -19.61 -11.49 -12.01
CA ILE A 591 -19.43 -11.89 -10.60
C ILE A 591 -18.92 -13.35 -10.49
N ASN A 592 -19.33 -14.22 -11.41
CA ASN A 592 -18.96 -15.64 -11.41
C ASN A 592 -17.73 -15.95 -12.28
N ALA A 593 -17.18 -14.97 -12.99
CA ALA A 593 -16.06 -15.14 -13.92
C ALA A 593 -15.27 -13.83 -13.99
N GLN A 594 -14.48 -13.60 -12.95
CA GLN A 594 -13.67 -12.40 -12.80
C GLN A 594 -12.28 -12.63 -13.38
N GLN A 595 -11.79 -11.63 -14.12
CA GLN A 595 -10.40 -11.52 -14.57
C GLN A 595 -9.78 -10.31 -13.90
N ALA A 596 -8.63 -10.50 -13.26
CA ALA A 596 -7.87 -9.42 -12.66
C ALA A 596 -6.87 -8.84 -13.67
N LEU A 597 -6.84 -7.52 -13.75
CA LEU A 597 -5.78 -6.75 -14.38
C LEU A 597 -4.93 -6.14 -13.28
N ASN A 598 -3.70 -6.63 -13.12
CA ASN A 598 -2.76 -6.16 -12.12
C ASN A 598 -1.76 -5.18 -12.72
N LEU A 599 -1.38 -4.17 -11.95
CA LEU A 599 -0.40 -3.18 -12.36
C LEU A 599 1.04 -3.74 -12.26
N GLY A 600 1.40 -4.38 -11.14
CA GLY A 600 2.75 -4.86 -10.87
C GLY A 600 3.37 -5.68 -12.02
N PRO A 601 2.68 -6.72 -12.55
CA PRO A 601 3.19 -7.52 -13.67
C PRO A 601 3.36 -6.75 -15.00
N ALA A 602 2.74 -5.57 -15.14
CA ALA A 602 2.90 -4.71 -16.31
C ALA A 602 4.10 -3.75 -16.19
N LEU A 603 4.74 -3.71 -15.01
CA LEU A 603 5.87 -2.84 -14.71
C LEU A 603 7.18 -3.63 -14.72
N ASN A 604 8.26 -2.98 -15.16
CA ASN A 604 9.61 -3.43 -14.86
C ASN A 604 9.94 -3.16 -13.39
N PRO A 605 10.96 -3.81 -12.80
CA PRO A 605 11.44 -3.46 -11.48
C PRO A 605 11.71 -1.95 -11.39
N PRO A 606 11.26 -1.28 -10.31
CA PRO A 606 11.44 0.16 -10.18
C PRO A 606 12.91 0.52 -10.03
N VAL A 607 13.32 1.61 -10.66
CA VAL A 607 14.68 2.15 -10.62
C VAL A 607 14.56 3.59 -10.12
N ALA A 608 15.34 3.94 -9.11
CA ALA A 608 15.41 5.32 -8.62
C ALA A 608 16.04 6.24 -9.66
N PHE A 609 15.74 7.52 -9.59
CA PHE A 609 16.36 8.54 -10.44
C PHE A 609 17.86 8.40 -10.48
N SER A 610 18.41 8.47 -11.67
CA SER A 610 19.82 8.76 -11.89
C SER A 610 20.17 10.16 -11.35
N SER A 611 21.45 10.39 -11.02
CA SER A 611 21.90 11.70 -10.56
C SER A 611 21.57 12.77 -11.59
N LEU A 612 20.85 13.82 -11.15
CA LEU A 612 20.53 14.96 -12.00
C LEU A 612 21.79 15.80 -12.30
N PRO A 613 21.84 16.49 -13.45
CA PRO A 613 22.92 17.41 -13.77
C PRO A 613 23.08 18.49 -12.71
N ALA A 614 24.33 18.87 -12.39
CA ALA A 614 24.63 19.90 -11.39
C ALA A 614 24.04 21.29 -11.68
N SER A 615 23.54 21.53 -12.90
CA SER A 615 22.86 22.75 -13.30
C SER A 615 21.39 22.81 -12.87
N ILE A 616 20.83 21.70 -12.35
CA ILE A 616 19.44 21.56 -11.92
C ILE A 616 19.41 21.55 -10.40
N GLU A 617 18.58 22.42 -9.82
CA GLU A 617 18.39 22.49 -8.38
C GLU A 617 17.42 21.41 -7.94
N GLU A 618 17.89 20.50 -7.07
CA GLU A 618 17.07 19.44 -6.46
C GLU A 618 16.74 19.85 -5.02
N GLN A 619 15.45 19.82 -4.69
CA GLN A 619 14.93 20.13 -3.36
C GLN A 619 14.06 18.99 -2.86
N THR A 620 14.19 18.68 -1.57
CA THR A 620 13.32 17.68 -0.93
C THR A 620 11.97 18.27 -0.59
N LEU A 621 10.90 17.48 -0.81
CA LEU A 621 9.51 17.84 -0.49
C LEU A 621 9.28 18.05 1.02
N ALA A 622 10.13 17.51 1.88
CA ALA A 622 10.07 17.71 3.31
C ALA A 622 10.20 19.20 3.64
N GLN A 623 9.08 19.85 3.84
CA GLN A 623 9.03 21.23 4.31
C GLN A 623 9.70 21.26 5.68
N ARG A 624 10.78 22.03 5.81
CA ARG A 624 11.24 22.44 7.14
C ARG A 624 10.10 23.28 7.71
N PRO A 625 9.49 22.92 8.85
CA PRO A 625 8.42 23.72 9.42
C PRO A 625 8.92 25.15 9.59
N GLU A 626 8.13 26.11 9.12
CA GLU A 626 8.39 27.53 9.39
C GLU A 626 8.47 27.70 10.90
N LEU A 627 9.63 28.07 11.42
CA LEU A 627 9.77 28.34 12.84
C LEU A 627 9.11 29.68 13.14
N ASP A 628 7.95 29.65 13.78
CA ASP A 628 7.25 30.82 14.32
C ASP A 628 7.89 31.26 15.64
N PHE A 629 8.57 32.43 15.63
CA PHE A 629 9.19 32.98 16.82
C PHE A 629 8.23 33.79 17.71
N LYS A 630 6.99 34.04 17.26
CA LYS A 630 6.00 34.83 17.99
C LYS A 630 5.67 34.27 19.40
N PRO A 631 5.30 32.99 19.56
CA PRO A 631 4.98 32.44 20.87
C PRO A 631 6.19 32.51 21.81
N PHE A 632 7.40 32.22 21.31
CA PHE A 632 8.64 32.30 22.08
C PHE A 632 8.95 33.71 22.57
N LEU A 633 8.85 34.71 21.69
CA LEU A 633 9.12 36.12 22.05
C LEU A 633 8.07 36.67 23.02
N LEU A 634 6.80 36.33 22.85
CA LEU A 634 5.74 36.77 23.75
C LEU A 634 5.81 36.08 25.12
N SER A 635 6.16 34.80 25.18
CA SER A 635 6.37 34.09 26.46
C SER A 635 7.58 34.64 27.23
N ALA A 636 8.69 34.92 26.53
CA ALA A 636 9.86 35.58 27.10
C ALA A 636 9.52 36.97 27.63
N ALA A 637 8.73 37.76 26.89
CA ALA A 637 8.26 39.07 27.33
C ALA A 637 7.40 38.94 28.61
N MET A 638 6.48 37.98 28.66
CA MET A 638 5.63 37.74 29.84
C MET A 638 6.46 37.31 31.04
N ALA A 639 7.43 36.43 30.90
CA ALA A 639 8.34 36.04 31.95
C ALA A 639 9.11 37.24 32.51
N LEU A 640 9.61 38.12 31.64
CA LEU A 640 10.30 39.35 32.08
C LEU A 640 9.37 40.35 32.76
N VAL A 641 8.09 40.46 32.38
CA VAL A 641 7.07 41.24 33.10
C VAL A 641 6.87 40.72 34.53
N LEU A 642 6.78 39.41 34.69
CA LEU A 642 6.66 38.82 36.05
C LEU A 642 7.91 39.07 36.90
N VAL A 643 9.11 39.02 36.29
CA VAL A 643 10.35 39.41 36.96
C VAL A 643 10.36 40.91 37.35
N ASP A 644 9.93 41.83 36.47
CA ASP A 644 9.81 43.26 36.79
C ASP A 644 8.82 43.49 37.93
N LEU A 645 7.68 42.78 37.89
CA LEU A 645 6.68 42.88 38.97
C LEU A 645 7.26 42.37 40.30
N PHE A 646 7.94 41.21 40.31
CA PHE A 646 8.57 40.67 41.52
C PHE A 646 9.65 41.59 42.08
N ILE A 647 10.53 42.13 41.23
CA ILE A 647 11.53 43.11 41.64
C ILE A 647 10.86 44.39 42.19
N SER A 648 9.81 44.87 41.52
CA SER A 648 9.07 46.08 41.95
C SER A 648 8.38 45.86 43.31
N LEU A 649 7.84 44.67 43.58
CA LEU A 649 7.26 44.29 44.90
C LEU A 649 8.33 44.18 45.99
N LEU A 650 9.49 43.58 45.67
CA LEU A 650 10.65 43.56 46.60
C LEU A 650 11.14 44.96 46.95
N MET A 651 11.28 45.83 45.98
CA MET A 651 11.72 47.22 46.19
C MET A 651 10.70 48.08 46.99
N ARG A 652 9.40 47.70 46.95
CA ARG A 652 8.32 48.36 47.69
C ARG A 652 8.12 47.75 49.10
N GLY A 653 8.92 46.72 49.51
CA GLY A 653 8.87 46.13 50.85
C GLY A 653 7.63 45.24 51.10
N PHE A 654 6.88 44.84 50.09
CA PHE A 654 5.66 43.99 50.23
C PHE A 654 5.95 42.51 50.42
N VAL A 655 7.23 42.06 50.44
CA VAL A 655 7.59 40.65 50.66
C VAL A 655 8.11 40.51 52.12
N PRO A 656 7.34 39.98 53.05
CA PRO A 656 7.78 39.81 54.44
C PRO A 656 8.87 38.71 54.49
N GLY A 657 10.05 39.08 55.01
CA GLY A 657 11.16 38.14 55.27
C GLY A 657 12.43 38.31 54.43
N LEU A 658 12.37 38.99 53.29
CA LEU A 658 13.55 39.30 52.46
C LEU A 658 13.86 40.78 52.50
N ARG A 659 14.65 41.21 53.51
CA ARG A 659 15.21 42.56 53.52
C ARG A 659 16.32 42.64 52.47
N PRO A 660 16.27 43.56 51.47
CA PRO A 660 17.34 43.71 50.53
C PRO A 660 18.58 44.27 51.24
N VAL A 661 19.58 43.44 51.46
CA VAL A 661 20.93 43.87 51.87
C VAL A 661 21.57 44.48 50.60
N ILE A 662 21.15 45.71 50.25
CA ILE A 662 21.82 46.49 49.24
C ILE A 662 22.83 47.40 49.97
N GLY A 663 23.91 46.79 50.52
CA GLY A 663 25.12 47.47 50.89
C GLY A 663 25.89 47.93 49.65
N ARG A 664 26.40 49.14 49.72
CA ARG A 664 27.24 49.82 48.73
C ARG A 664 28.40 48.95 48.28
N THR A 665 28.22 48.11 47.25
CA THR A 665 29.32 47.47 46.54
C THR A 665 29.12 47.52 45.05
N ARG A 666 30.11 48.10 44.39
CA ARG A 666 30.51 48.15 42.98
C ARG A 666 29.56 47.45 41.95
N THR A 667 29.22 48.21 40.95
CA THR A 667 28.44 47.99 39.74
C THR A 667 28.65 46.70 38.94
N GLY A 668 29.34 45.67 39.46
CA GLY A 668 29.62 44.42 38.76
C GLY A 668 28.71 43.23 39.12
N SER A 669 28.06 43.26 40.33
CA SER A 669 27.35 42.09 40.81
C SER A 669 25.87 42.00 40.35
N ALA A 670 25.23 43.13 40.06
CA ALA A 670 23.85 43.11 39.60
C ALA A 670 23.74 42.65 38.11
N ALA A 671 24.73 42.95 37.29
CA ALA A 671 24.83 42.47 35.93
C ALA A 671 25.10 40.94 35.87
N GLY A 672 25.86 40.41 36.84
CA GLY A 672 26.12 38.97 36.96
C GLY A 672 24.89 38.20 37.38
N LEU A 673 24.05 38.76 38.27
CA LEU A 673 22.81 38.11 38.69
C LEU A 673 21.76 38.10 37.55
N LEU A 674 21.69 39.20 36.79
CA LEU A 674 20.82 39.32 35.62
C LEU A 674 21.26 38.32 34.48
N LEU A 675 22.57 38.18 34.27
CA LEU A 675 23.12 37.19 33.34
C LEU A 675 22.88 35.75 33.81
N LEU A 676 22.95 35.47 35.12
CA LEU A 676 22.63 34.16 35.68
C LEU A 676 21.13 33.84 35.59
N ILE A 677 20.24 34.79 35.81
CA ILE A 677 18.79 34.63 35.62
C ILE A 677 18.45 34.45 34.14
N CYS A 678 19.07 35.20 33.23
CA CYS A 678 18.90 34.99 31.80
C CYS A 678 19.48 33.65 31.33
N ALA A 679 20.61 33.20 31.87
CA ALA A 679 21.19 31.88 31.57
C ALA A 679 20.33 30.72 32.13
N ALA A 680 19.73 30.91 33.34
CA ALA A 680 18.80 29.94 33.90
C ALA A 680 17.48 29.87 33.13
N LEU A 681 16.98 31.00 32.60
CA LEU A 681 15.80 31.03 31.74
C LEU A 681 16.09 30.41 30.37
N LEU A 682 17.30 30.57 29.80
CA LEU A 682 17.73 29.88 28.58
C LEU A 682 18.00 28.40 28.77
N ALA A 683 18.42 27.96 29.96
CA ALA A 683 18.61 26.56 30.31
C ALA A 683 17.28 25.84 30.64
N GLY A 684 16.28 26.57 31.05
CA GLY A 684 14.92 26.06 31.35
C GLY A 684 14.07 25.76 30.11
N THR A 685 14.47 26.20 28.92
CA THR A 685 13.69 25.96 27.68
C THR A 685 13.83 24.54 27.14
N SER A 686 14.73 23.71 27.66
CA SER A 686 14.82 22.29 27.31
C SER A 686 13.74 21.42 27.98
N SER A 687 13.01 21.90 28.99
CA SER A 687 11.93 21.17 29.65
C SER A 687 10.52 21.48 29.09
N VAL A 688 10.36 22.50 28.22
CA VAL A 688 9.06 22.80 27.57
C VAL A 688 8.72 21.78 26.49
N TRP A 689 9.69 21.07 25.94
CA TRP A 689 9.47 20.00 24.95
C TRP A 689 8.88 18.70 25.57
N ALA A 690 9.06 18.49 26.88
CA ALA A 690 8.48 17.34 27.57
C ALA A 690 6.99 17.55 27.90
N GLN A 691 6.57 18.80 28.07
CA GLN A 691 5.20 19.14 28.43
C GLN A 691 4.27 19.25 27.20
N GLU A 692 4.83 19.54 26.02
CA GLU A 692 4.09 19.53 24.76
C GLU A 692 3.72 18.10 24.35
N THR A 693 4.54 17.10 24.70
CA THR A 693 4.26 15.68 24.46
C THR A 693 3.18 15.13 25.39
N ASP A 694 3.09 15.62 26.64
CA ASP A 694 2.06 15.19 27.60
C ASP A 694 0.68 15.76 27.25
N ASP A 695 0.60 17.01 26.80
CA ASP A 695 -0.64 17.64 26.32
C ASP A 695 -1.12 17.04 25.00
N GLU A 696 -0.20 16.68 24.08
CA GLU A 696 -0.51 16.01 22.81
C GLU A 696 -0.96 14.57 23.07
N PHE A 697 -0.32 13.87 23.99
CA PHE A 697 -0.72 12.54 24.45
C PHE A 697 -2.11 12.56 25.11
N ALA A 698 -2.35 13.49 26.04
CA ALA A 698 -3.65 13.66 26.71
C ALA A 698 -4.76 14.02 25.68
N MET A 699 -4.47 14.87 24.73
CA MET A 699 -5.39 15.23 23.65
C MET A 699 -5.68 14.02 22.75
N ALA A 700 -4.66 13.28 22.32
CA ALA A 700 -4.82 12.07 21.50
C ALA A 700 -5.56 10.95 22.24
N ALA A 701 -5.39 10.85 23.56
CA ALA A 701 -6.07 9.86 24.39
C ALA A 701 -7.54 10.23 24.70
N SER A 702 -7.89 11.51 24.67
CA SER A 702 -9.24 12.00 25.01
C SER A 702 -10.17 12.19 23.79
N LEU A 703 -9.62 12.42 22.59
CA LEU A 703 -10.41 12.65 21.37
C LEU A 703 -10.98 11.36 20.77
N ASP A 704 -10.27 10.25 20.91
CA ASP A 704 -10.64 8.96 20.36
C ASP A 704 -10.75 7.91 21.45
N THR A 705 -11.67 6.95 21.29
CA THR A 705 -11.74 5.79 22.19
C THR A 705 -10.56 4.87 21.93
N ARG A 706 -9.60 4.82 22.87
CA ARG A 706 -8.41 3.97 22.77
C ARG A 706 -8.35 2.96 23.91
N LEU A 707 -7.89 1.76 23.60
CA LEU A 707 -7.53 0.76 24.59
C LEU A 707 -6.07 0.94 24.98
N ALA A 708 -5.69 0.57 26.20
CA ALA A 708 -4.32 0.71 26.66
C ALA A 708 -3.76 -0.61 27.20
N TYR A 709 -2.44 -0.78 27.17
CA TYR A 709 -1.72 -1.84 27.86
C TYR A 709 -0.56 -1.28 28.66
N ILE A 710 -0.30 -1.89 29.81
CA ILE A 710 0.84 -1.52 30.65
C ILE A 710 2.12 -2.04 29.99
N ILE A 711 3.10 -1.15 29.82
CA ILE A 711 4.44 -1.48 29.32
C ILE A 711 5.17 -2.29 30.36
N THR A 712 5.57 -3.52 30.03
CA THR A 712 6.27 -4.43 30.94
C THR A 712 7.78 -4.32 30.88
N GLY A 713 8.33 -3.70 29.83
CA GLY A 713 9.75 -3.68 29.52
C GLY A 713 10.27 -4.95 28.82
N ASP A 714 9.41 -5.96 28.63
CA ASP A 714 9.68 -7.13 27.77
C ASP A 714 9.11 -6.89 26.38
N PRO A 715 9.94 -6.70 25.33
CA PRO A 715 9.47 -6.39 23.97
C PRO A 715 8.54 -7.46 23.38
N ALA A 716 8.68 -8.73 23.79
CA ALA A 716 7.83 -9.80 23.28
C ALA A 716 6.42 -9.72 23.88
N VAL A 717 6.31 -9.45 25.18
CA VAL A 717 5.04 -9.29 25.90
C VAL A 717 4.33 -8.01 25.44
N ASP A 718 5.05 -6.91 25.31
CA ASP A 718 4.51 -5.62 24.89
C ASP A 718 3.99 -5.67 23.44
N THR A 719 4.73 -6.33 22.54
CA THR A 719 4.28 -6.57 21.15
C THR A 719 3.02 -7.43 21.10
N MET A 720 2.95 -8.50 21.91
CA MET A 720 1.78 -9.39 21.97
C MET A 720 0.56 -8.65 22.55
N SER A 721 0.74 -7.84 23.59
CA SER A 721 -0.29 -7.02 24.22
C SER A 721 -0.87 -6.01 23.22
N ARG A 722 -0.01 -5.32 22.50
CA ARG A 722 -0.39 -4.38 21.44
C ARG A 722 -1.17 -5.08 20.34
N ALA A 723 -0.71 -6.20 19.85
CA ALA A 723 -1.37 -6.97 18.77
C ALA A 723 -2.75 -7.47 19.22
N GLY A 724 -2.87 -7.99 20.44
CA GLY A 724 -4.14 -8.47 21.01
C GLY A 724 -5.17 -7.36 21.15
N LEU A 725 -4.76 -6.19 21.66
CA LEU A 725 -5.66 -5.04 21.79
C LEU A 725 -6.01 -4.41 20.45
N THR A 726 -5.11 -4.45 19.45
CA THR A 726 -5.42 -4.02 18.09
C THR A 726 -6.54 -4.87 17.50
N ALA A 727 -6.44 -6.19 17.64
CA ALA A 727 -7.50 -7.11 17.19
C ALA A 727 -8.83 -6.87 17.94
N LEU A 728 -8.78 -6.57 19.25
CA LEU A 728 -9.97 -6.24 20.02
C LEU A 728 -10.59 -4.91 19.58
N THR A 729 -9.79 -3.89 19.29
CA THR A 729 -10.23 -2.60 18.75
C THR A 729 -10.95 -2.79 17.41
N ASP A 730 -10.42 -3.66 16.53
CA ASP A 730 -11.05 -3.99 15.26
C ASP A 730 -12.39 -4.71 15.44
N VAL A 731 -12.50 -5.60 16.42
CA VAL A 731 -13.77 -6.26 16.75
C VAL A 731 -14.80 -5.26 17.27
N ILE A 732 -14.39 -4.33 18.14
CA ILE A 732 -15.27 -3.26 18.69
C ILE A 732 -15.76 -2.39 17.52
N ARG A 733 -14.88 -1.92 16.64
CA ARG A 733 -15.21 -1.10 15.48
C ARG A 733 -16.18 -1.79 14.52
N ASN A 734 -16.01 -3.10 14.31
CA ASN A 734 -16.85 -3.88 13.41
C ASN A 734 -18.20 -4.29 14.00
N ARG A 735 -18.35 -4.29 15.32
CA ARG A 735 -19.58 -4.75 16.01
C ARG A 735 -20.36 -3.64 16.71
N THR A 736 -19.78 -2.46 16.83
CA THR A 736 -20.40 -1.32 17.52
C THR A 736 -20.22 -0.05 16.68
N SER A 737 -20.87 1.03 17.09
CA SER A 737 -20.68 2.37 16.48
C SER A 737 -19.50 3.15 17.09
N VAL A 738 -18.65 2.49 17.86
CA VAL A 738 -17.47 3.13 18.50
C VAL A 738 -16.32 3.15 17.49
N GLU A 739 -15.84 4.34 17.15
CA GLU A 739 -14.62 4.54 16.39
C GLU A 739 -13.42 4.36 17.32
N GLY A 740 -12.80 3.17 17.30
CA GLY A 740 -11.61 2.88 18.11
C GLY A 740 -10.33 3.20 17.33
N SER A 741 -9.40 3.89 17.99
CA SER A 741 -8.04 4.16 17.48
C SER A 741 -7.03 3.12 17.97
N PRO A 742 -5.83 3.02 17.37
CA PRO A 742 -4.83 2.04 17.77
C PRO A 742 -4.50 2.10 19.27
N PRO A 743 -4.27 0.95 19.93
CA PRO A 743 -4.00 0.89 21.36
C PRO A 743 -2.65 1.52 21.71
N LEU A 744 -2.58 2.12 22.92
CA LEU A 744 -1.39 2.78 23.44
C LEU A 744 -0.73 1.93 24.53
N GLY A 745 0.61 1.92 24.56
CA GLY A 745 1.38 1.47 25.71
C GLY A 745 1.50 2.59 26.72
N ILE A 746 1.19 2.33 27.99
CA ILE A 746 1.18 3.30 29.07
C ILE A 746 2.05 2.84 30.25
N ASP A 747 2.64 3.81 30.95
CA ASP A 747 3.35 3.60 32.20
C ASP A 747 2.44 4.08 33.37
N PRO A 748 2.00 3.19 34.27
CA PRO A 748 1.07 3.54 35.33
C PRO A 748 1.63 4.51 36.36
N GLU A 749 2.95 4.74 36.39
CA GLU A 749 3.59 5.70 37.31
C GLU A 749 3.66 7.13 36.75
N ILE A 750 3.52 7.29 35.43
CA ILE A 750 3.72 8.57 34.72
C ILE A 750 2.44 9.00 34.01
N ASP A 751 1.70 8.06 33.36
CA ASP A 751 0.58 8.37 32.49
C ASP A 751 -0.77 8.40 33.26
N GLU A 752 -1.68 9.28 32.82
CA GLU A 752 -3.02 9.36 33.38
C GLU A 752 -3.93 8.24 32.89
N LEU A 753 -4.33 7.32 33.77
CA LEU A 753 -5.11 6.13 33.47
C LEU A 753 -6.59 6.43 33.17
N VAL A 754 -7.10 7.58 33.54
CA VAL A 754 -8.52 7.93 33.47
C VAL A 754 -9.06 8.05 32.05
N PHE A 755 -8.21 8.25 31.07
CA PHE A 755 -8.60 8.41 29.66
C PHE A 755 -8.93 7.09 28.95
N PHE A 756 -8.56 5.94 29.52
CA PHE A 756 -8.68 4.65 28.85
C PHE A 756 -9.84 3.83 29.39
N PRO A 757 -10.83 3.46 28.54
CA PRO A 757 -12.00 2.68 28.97
C PRO A 757 -11.65 1.24 29.34
N LEU A 758 -10.49 0.73 28.85
CA LEU A 758 -9.97 -0.60 29.16
C LEU A 758 -8.46 -0.56 29.16
N ILE A 759 -7.86 -1.06 30.25
CA ILE A 759 -6.43 -1.19 30.41
C ILE A 759 -6.10 -2.68 30.56
N TYR A 760 -5.25 -3.20 29.68
CA TYR A 760 -4.75 -4.56 29.78
C TYR A 760 -3.43 -4.58 30.54
N TRP A 761 -3.37 -5.37 31.60
CA TRP A 761 -2.21 -5.50 32.45
C TRP A 761 -1.60 -6.91 32.33
N PRO A 762 -0.58 -7.12 31.49
CA PRO A 762 0.12 -8.39 31.43
C PRO A 762 1.00 -8.57 32.67
N VAL A 763 0.76 -9.62 33.44
CA VAL A 763 1.55 -9.93 34.64
C VAL A 763 2.71 -10.85 34.24
N THR A 764 3.94 -10.36 34.36
CA THR A 764 5.17 -11.12 34.13
C THR A 764 5.82 -11.52 35.46
N ALA A 765 6.65 -12.58 35.45
CA ALA A 765 7.29 -13.08 36.65
C ALA A 765 8.25 -12.07 37.33
N ASP A 766 8.76 -11.12 36.55
CA ASP A 766 9.74 -10.10 36.97
C ASP A 766 9.13 -8.75 37.35
N MET A 767 7.80 -8.62 37.31
CA MET A 767 7.13 -7.36 37.63
C MET A 767 7.24 -7.07 39.13
N ALA A 768 7.76 -5.89 39.48
CA ALA A 768 7.80 -5.38 40.81
C ALA A 768 6.37 -5.31 41.39
N ARG A 769 6.19 -5.73 42.63
CA ARG A 769 4.90 -5.59 43.34
C ARG A 769 4.62 -4.10 43.49
N LEU A 770 3.54 -3.62 42.92
CA LEU A 770 3.00 -2.31 43.25
C LEU A 770 2.75 -2.22 44.75
N SER A 771 3.45 -1.30 45.40
CA SER A 771 3.32 -1.03 46.84
C SER A 771 2.10 -0.15 47.12
#